data_c4fc61ce09a7699ea8c3edef7f307958
#
_entry.id   c4fc61ce09a7699ea8c3edef7f307958
#
_cell.length_a   1.000
_cell.length_b   1.000
_cell.length_c   1.000
_cell.angle_alpha   90.00
_cell.angle_beta   90.00
_cell.angle_gamma   90.00
#
_symmetry.space_group_name_H-M   'P 1'
#
loop_
_entity.id
_entity.type
_entity.pdbx_description
1 polymer ?
#
loop_
_entity_poly.entity_id
_entity_poly.type
_entity_poly.pdbx_seq_one_letter_code
_entity_poly.pdbx_strand_id
1 'polypeptide(L)'
;MTENKQTQMTLQNNRLALLFVAHDGGVMLGAVRDLKRGKERLSYLAPLFSLKAVRISDGSELTVDSASGWSDISLVRGAEGGDIMLSGSSVLPRVSVTIKVLADGDRFVFETYLSNANGEYALLECDYTALTVDLTDSLDFFSPYGPGEVHPAKKDGGWSLTQSYPSYGASMQYLALFDRDDRFGIYYGLHDPAPAAKKLCCNTTGEGKTFTIKAFMPLADIKSGTNGQKLCGRLVWQAFDGDWYDAAMLYRDFIENEAEYAPDYDENGRKGIPDWARNVCQWFNTRVTEDKPFADEVIARAKDIGVTTAVHLYYWHQIPFDNDYPHYFPMKSCVVDELKKFHDAGIKVMPYINGRLWDTRDKEDRDFEFTSVAKPWCTKMYDGKPFVETYSSKEKDGSPVKLAVMCPSTTLWQDKVCEIVTKLFDVGFDAVYIDQIAAAEAKPCTDPHHEHSAGGGEWWCHAYNTLLERISRTMPDDRMLTTECSADPYMKHLGGYLSWLWVKNNQVPAFPAIFSDKVISFGTDFRALGKFGYNGYGLEGDLDEGGCRIFAAQSFLFGQQMGWMLPNVYDIMPYHDYYKTLVRERETLLDFFNAGRLLRPPVVSDDAPKTVCNYCREAYNHYVEENAVTSEIWRRNSDGAKVLLAVNSSLEEAHAKFSETGIPDGIYNGVTVRNGAFELTMQPLSMFRIDF
;
A
#
# COMPACT_ATOMS: atom_id res chain seq x y z
N MET A 1 -38.26 -38.86 5.22
CA MET A 1 -36.97 -39.25 4.66
C MET A 1 -35.98 -38.26 5.24
N THR A 2 -35.18 -38.69 6.24
CA THR A 2 -34.06 -37.90 6.75
C THR A 2 -33.01 -37.86 5.66
N GLU A 3 -32.91 -36.74 4.96
CA GLU A 3 -31.75 -36.51 4.10
C GLU A 3 -30.50 -36.69 4.94
N ASN A 4 -29.63 -37.60 4.52
CA ASN A 4 -28.31 -37.77 5.12
C ASN A 4 -27.55 -36.46 4.87
N LYS A 5 -27.57 -35.52 5.82
CA LYS A 5 -26.78 -34.27 5.72
C LYS A 5 -25.31 -34.68 5.62
N GLN A 6 -24.66 -34.26 4.57
CA GLN A 6 -23.24 -34.53 4.33
C GLN A 6 -22.44 -33.79 5.41
N THR A 7 -21.67 -34.53 6.21
CA THR A 7 -20.87 -33.96 7.31
C THR A 7 -19.48 -33.50 6.87
N GLN A 8 -19.07 -33.84 5.65
CA GLN A 8 -17.77 -33.46 5.09
C GLN A 8 -17.89 -33.20 3.59
N MET A 9 -17.16 -32.22 3.09
CA MET A 9 -17.05 -31.91 1.66
C MET A 9 -15.60 -31.72 1.28
N THR A 10 -15.08 -32.51 0.38
CA THR A 10 -13.75 -32.31 -0.21
C THR A 10 -13.90 -31.71 -1.58
N LEU A 11 -13.24 -30.57 -1.81
CA LEU A 11 -13.09 -29.93 -3.11
C LEU A 11 -11.63 -30.02 -3.54
N GLN A 12 -11.41 -30.19 -4.85
CA GLN A 12 -10.07 -30.37 -5.39
C GLN A 12 -9.95 -29.63 -6.72
N ASN A 13 -8.83 -28.93 -6.89
CA ASN A 13 -8.38 -28.40 -8.16
C ASN A 13 -7.08 -29.14 -8.61
N ASN A 14 -6.33 -28.58 -9.58
CA ASN A 14 -5.10 -29.25 -10.06
C ASN A 14 -3.96 -29.27 -9.02
N ARG A 15 -3.99 -28.39 -8.03
CA ARG A 15 -2.87 -28.14 -7.10
C ARG A 15 -3.21 -28.36 -5.63
N LEU A 16 -4.45 -28.11 -5.24
CA LEU A 16 -4.90 -28.15 -3.85
C LEU A 16 -6.13 -29.06 -3.69
N ALA A 17 -6.22 -29.72 -2.51
CA ALA A 17 -7.47 -30.25 -2.02
C ALA A 17 -7.83 -29.58 -0.68
N LEU A 18 -9.10 -29.19 -0.54
CA LEU A 18 -9.65 -28.56 0.66
C LEU A 18 -10.72 -29.48 1.26
N LEU A 19 -10.65 -29.71 2.57
CA LEU A 19 -11.67 -30.43 3.31
C LEU A 19 -12.48 -29.47 4.19
N PHE A 20 -13.77 -29.41 4.01
CA PHE A 20 -14.70 -28.69 4.87
C PHE A 20 -15.46 -29.71 5.73
N VAL A 21 -15.56 -29.46 7.03
CA VAL A 21 -16.15 -30.38 8.01
C VAL A 21 -17.25 -29.68 8.76
N ALA A 22 -18.46 -30.25 8.75
CA ALA A 22 -19.56 -29.85 9.61
C ALA A 22 -19.39 -30.57 10.96
N HIS A 23 -19.22 -29.82 12.04
CA HIS A 23 -18.97 -30.34 13.38
C HIS A 23 -19.54 -29.39 14.45
N ASP A 24 -20.17 -29.95 15.48
CA ASP A 24 -20.68 -29.25 16.67
C ASP A 24 -21.50 -27.96 16.41
N GLY A 25 -22.36 -28.01 15.38
CA GLY A 25 -23.17 -26.85 15.02
C GLY A 25 -22.40 -25.74 14.29
N GLY A 26 -21.34 -26.10 13.57
CA GLY A 26 -20.55 -25.19 12.75
C GLY A 26 -19.91 -25.88 11.53
N VAL A 27 -19.20 -25.08 10.73
CA VAL A 27 -18.37 -25.58 9.61
C VAL A 27 -16.96 -25.04 9.75
N MET A 28 -15.99 -25.92 9.59
CA MET A 28 -14.56 -25.61 9.72
C MET A 28 -13.77 -26.10 8.51
N LEU A 29 -12.65 -25.44 8.23
CA LEU A 29 -11.62 -25.96 7.35
C LEU A 29 -10.89 -27.08 8.08
N GLY A 30 -10.93 -28.30 7.53
CA GLY A 30 -10.38 -29.49 8.16
C GLY A 30 -9.03 -29.91 7.56
N ALA A 31 -8.75 -29.55 6.30
CA ALA A 31 -7.48 -29.81 5.68
C ALA A 31 -7.21 -28.87 4.50
N VAL A 32 -5.95 -28.56 4.29
CA VAL A 32 -5.39 -27.96 3.08
C VAL A 32 -4.25 -28.88 2.62
N ARG A 33 -4.36 -29.49 1.46
CA ARG A 33 -3.38 -30.45 0.95
C ARG A 33 -2.77 -29.97 -0.36
N ASP A 34 -1.45 -29.93 -0.40
CA ASP A 34 -0.65 -29.75 -1.62
C ASP A 34 -0.61 -31.07 -2.39
N LEU A 35 -1.31 -31.14 -3.50
CA LEU A 35 -1.43 -32.37 -4.30
C LEU A 35 -0.15 -32.71 -5.04
N LYS A 36 0.63 -31.71 -5.45
CA LYS A 36 1.89 -31.91 -6.17
C LYS A 36 2.96 -32.61 -5.30
N ARG A 37 3.01 -32.23 -4.01
CA ARG A 37 3.96 -32.76 -3.04
C ARG A 37 3.37 -33.85 -2.15
N GLY A 38 2.04 -34.04 -2.19
CA GLY A 38 1.32 -34.98 -1.34
C GLY A 38 1.38 -34.64 0.16
N LYS A 39 1.54 -33.34 0.49
CA LYS A 39 1.78 -32.85 1.85
C LYS A 39 0.54 -32.14 2.41
N GLU A 40 0.15 -32.50 3.64
CA GLU A 40 -0.86 -31.73 4.38
C GLU A 40 -0.23 -30.43 4.87
N ARG A 41 -0.98 -29.32 4.73
CA ARG A 41 -0.61 -27.97 5.15
C ARG A 41 -1.42 -27.48 6.33
N LEU A 42 -2.50 -28.20 6.68
CA LEU A 42 -3.34 -27.94 7.85
C LEU A 42 -3.72 -29.28 8.47
N SER A 43 -3.39 -29.45 9.75
CA SER A 43 -3.67 -30.65 10.55
C SER A 43 -4.71 -30.40 11.66
N TYR A 44 -5.25 -29.19 11.76
CA TYR A 44 -6.19 -28.75 12.78
C TYR A 44 -7.48 -28.20 12.15
N LEU A 45 -8.58 -28.30 12.89
CA LEU A 45 -9.81 -27.62 12.48
C LEU A 45 -9.69 -26.11 12.68
N ALA A 46 -10.06 -25.31 11.67
CA ALA A 46 -10.01 -23.86 11.71
C ALA A 46 -11.34 -23.22 11.27
N PRO A 47 -11.79 -22.14 11.92
CA PRO A 47 -12.97 -21.39 11.50
C PRO A 47 -12.77 -20.80 10.08
N LEU A 48 -13.88 -20.71 9.33
CA LEU A 48 -13.88 -20.16 7.98
C LEU A 48 -14.08 -18.64 7.98
N PHE A 49 -14.90 -18.11 8.87
CA PHE A 49 -15.22 -16.69 8.95
C PHE A 49 -15.69 -16.29 10.35
N SER A 50 -15.68 -14.98 10.57
CA SER A 50 -16.33 -14.28 11.67
C SER A 50 -17.29 -13.24 11.10
N LEU A 51 -18.44 -13.04 11.74
CA LEU A 51 -19.48 -12.08 11.38
C LEU A 51 -19.82 -11.23 12.61
N LYS A 52 -19.64 -9.93 12.50
CA LYS A 52 -19.95 -8.95 13.55
C LYS A 52 -21.27 -8.26 13.26
N ALA A 53 -22.10 -8.11 14.28
CA ALA A 53 -23.38 -7.44 14.19
C ALA A 53 -23.59 -6.45 15.34
N VAL A 54 -24.45 -5.45 15.13
CA VAL A 54 -24.84 -4.45 16.12
C VAL A 54 -26.34 -4.47 16.33
N ARG A 55 -26.77 -4.43 17.56
CA ARG A 55 -28.19 -4.24 17.90
C ARG A 55 -28.56 -2.77 17.64
N ILE A 56 -29.57 -2.56 16.80
CA ILE A 56 -29.97 -1.22 16.35
C ILE A 56 -30.46 -0.35 17.48
N SER A 57 -31.13 -0.96 18.47
CA SER A 57 -31.79 -0.23 19.57
C SER A 57 -30.84 0.39 20.59
N ASP A 58 -29.68 -0.22 20.85
CA ASP A 58 -28.79 0.19 21.94
C ASP A 58 -27.30 0.23 21.53
N GLY A 59 -26.97 -0.18 20.29
CA GLY A 59 -25.59 -0.18 19.79
C GLY A 59 -24.71 -1.30 20.34
N SER A 60 -25.28 -2.28 21.07
CA SER A 60 -24.52 -3.42 21.57
C SER A 60 -24.07 -4.33 20.43
N GLU A 61 -22.80 -4.72 20.46
CA GLU A 61 -22.20 -5.54 19.43
C GLU A 61 -22.12 -7.01 19.86
N LEU A 62 -22.22 -7.89 18.89
CA LEU A 62 -21.95 -9.32 19.06
C LEU A 62 -21.20 -9.88 17.85
N THR A 63 -20.52 -10.99 18.05
CA THR A 63 -19.79 -11.69 17.00
C THR A 63 -20.22 -13.16 17.00
N VAL A 64 -20.41 -13.71 15.80
CA VAL A 64 -20.58 -15.15 15.56
C VAL A 64 -19.49 -15.59 14.59
N ASP A 65 -19.08 -16.84 14.67
CA ASP A 65 -18.13 -17.46 13.75
C ASP A 65 -18.74 -18.68 13.05
N SER A 66 -17.99 -19.25 12.12
CA SER A 66 -18.45 -20.44 11.40
C SER A 66 -18.37 -21.72 12.22
N ALA A 67 -17.68 -21.72 13.38
CA ALA A 67 -17.34 -22.94 14.11
C ALA A 67 -18.47 -23.48 14.98
N SER A 68 -19.42 -22.63 15.39
CA SER A 68 -20.49 -23.06 16.31
C SER A 68 -21.73 -22.18 16.25
N GLY A 69 -22.82 -22.68 16.87
CA GLY A 69 -24.07 -21.90 17.08
C GLY A 69 -25.01 -21.86 15.89
N TRP A 70 -24.85 -22.72 14.89
CA TRP A 70 -25.71 -22.83 13.71
C TRP A 70 -26.51 -24.13 13.75
N SER A 71 -27.83 -24.06 13.58
CA SER A 71 -28.70 -25.24 13.62
C SER A 71 -28.84 -25.90 12.25
N ASP A 72 -28.76 -25.12 11.18
CA ASP A 72 -28.90 -25.59 9.82
C ASP A 72 -27.62 -25.39 9.03
N ILE A 73 -26.97 -26.53 8.73
CA ILE A 73 -25.73 -26.58 7.99
C ILE A 73 -25.94 -27.47 6.77
N SER A 74 -25.47 -27.00 5.62
CA SER A 74 -25.49 -27.77 4.39
C SER A 74 -24.18 -27.61 3.64
N LEU A 75 -23.55 -28.76 3.28
CA LEU A 75 -22.39 -28.86 2.41
C LEU A 75 -22.86 -29.54 1.12
N VAL A 76 -22.89 -28.80 0.01
CA VAL A 76 -23.37 -29.31 -1.28
C VAL A 76 -22.24 -29.30 -2.28
N ARG A 77 -21.81 -30.51 -2.70
CA ARG A 77 -20.80 -30.65 -3.75
C ARG A 77 -21.43 -30.53 -5.13
N GLY A 78 -20.92 -29.63 -5.96
CA GLY A 78 -21.22 -29.51 -7.39
C GLY A 78 -20.17 -30.21 -8.27
N ALA A 79 -20.28 -30.05 -9.58
CA ALA A 79 -19.35 -30.61 -10.57
C ALA A 79 -17.96 -29.96 -10.51
N GLU A 80 -17.93 -28.62 -10.36
CA GLU A 80 -16.71 -27.80 -10.41
C GLU A 80 -16.46 -27.03 -9.10
N GLY A 81 -17.09 -27.45 -7.99
CA GLY A 81 -16.97 -26.75 -6.73
C GLY A 81 -17.99 -27.19 -5.70
N GLY A 82 -18.48 -26.27 -4.88
CA GLY A 82 -19.53 -26.56 -3.89
C GLY A 82 -19.99 -25.35 -3.12
N ASP A 83 -21.10 -25.50 -2.40
CA ASP A 83 -21.70 -24.48 -1.56
C ASP A 83 -21.64 -24.89 -0.09
N ILE A 84 -21.27 -23.95 0.76
CA ILE A 84 -21.28 -24.06 2.22
C ILE A 84 -22.35 -23.09 2.70
N MET A 85 -23.41 -23.62 3.35
CA MET A 85 -24.54 -22.82 3.81
C MET A 85 -24.73 -23.00 5.31
N LEU A 86 -24.84 -21.88 6.04
CA LEU A 86 -25.11 -21.84 7.48
C LEU A 86 -26.31 -20.92 7.73
N SER A 87 -27.27 -21.41 8.51
CA SER A 87 -28.42 -20.64 8.94
C SER A 87 -28.91 -21.10 10.31
N GLY A 88 -29.90 -20.39 10.88
CA GLY A 88 -30.44 -20.74 12.19
C GLY A 88 -29.47 -20.46 13.34
N SER A 89 -28.73 -19.36 13.28
CA SER A 89 -27.87 -18.96 14.39
C SER A 89 -28.69 -18.71 15.63
N SER A 90 -28.23 -19.22 16.77
CA SER A 90 -28.92 -19.08 18.09
C SER A 90 -28.93 -17.65 18.61
N VAL A 91 -27.95 -16.83 18.20
CA VAL A 91 -27.81 -15.42 18.64
C VAL A 91 -28.15 -14.40 17.56
N LEU A 92 -28.10 -14.81 16.26
CA LEU A 92 -28.53 -14.01 15.12
C LEU A 92 -29.59 -14.77 14.29
N PRO A 93 -30.80 -14.97 14.85
CA PRO A 93 -31.84 -15.70 14.12
C PRO A 93 -32.20 -15.00 12.82
N ARG A 94 -32.52 -15.79 11.78
CA ARG A 94 -32.83 -15.34 10.43
C ARG A 94 -31.68 -14.63 9.70
N VAL A 95 -30.44 -14.84 10.15
CA VAL A 95 -29.24 -14.55 9.39
C VAL A 95 -28.73 -15.83 8.76
N SER A 96 -28.29 -15.77 7.51
CA SER A 96 -27.60 -16.88 6.84
C SER A 96 -26.36 -16.43 6.10
N VAL A 97 -25.39 -17.34 6.01
CA VAL A 97 -24.14 -17.17 5.26
C VAL A 97 -24.07 -18.29 4.23
N THR A 98 -23.80 -17.93 2.98
CA THR A 98 -23.53 -18.87 1.89
C THR A 98 -22.17 -18.55 1.30
N ILE A 99 -21.26 -19.52 1.32
CA ILE A 99 -19.96 -19.43 0.66
C ILE A 99 -20.02 -20.36 -0.54
N LYS A 100 -19.91 -19.79 -1.74
CA LYS A 100 -19.76 -20.55 -2.98
C LYS A 100 -18.28 -20.71 -3.28
N VAL A 101 -17.87 -21.93 -3.54
CA VAL A 101 -16.48 -22.28 -3.86
C VAL A 101 -16.44 -22.90 -5.27
N LEU A 102 -15.70 -22.28 -6.17
CA LEU A 102 -15.43 -22.78 -7.51
C LEU A 102 -13.98 -23.25 -7.60
N ALA A 103 -13.74 -24.46 -8.13
CA ALA A 103 -12.42 -24.96 -8.51
C ALA A 103 -12.18 -24.66 -9.99
N ASP A 104 -11.22 -23.76 -10.27
CA ASP A 104 -10.90 -23.31 -11.62
C ASP A 104 -9.39 -23.41 -11.88
N GLY A 105 -8.98 -24.42 -12.65
CA GLY A 105 -7.56 -24.66 -12.92
C GLY A 105 -6.76 -24.94 -11.67
N ASP A 106 -5.83 -24.03 -11.33
CA ASP A 106 -4.96 -24.11 -10.15
C ASP A 106 -5.49 -23.28 -8.95
N ARG A 107 -6.66 -22.67 -9.10
CA ARG A 107 -7.22 -21.73 -8.09
C ARG A 107 -8.57 -22.21 -7.54
N PHE A 108 -8.86 -21.82 -6.31
CA PHE A 108 -10.21 -21.78 -5.76
C PHE A 108 -10.70 -20.34 -5.71
N VAL A 109 -11.93 -20.13 -6.15
CA VAL A 109 -12.61 -18.83 -6.12
C VAL A 109 -13.75 -18.92 -5.13
N PHE A 110 -13.80 -17.99 -4.17
CA PHE A 110 -14.82 -17.92 -3.12
C PHE A 110 -15.66 -16.67 -3.30
N GLU A 111 -16.96 -16.83 -3.20
CA GLU A 111 -17.93 -15.74 -3.11
C GLU A 111 -18.80 -15.93 -1.87
N THR A 112 -18.87 -14.90 -1.04
CA THR A 112 -19.64 -14.94 0.21
C THR A 112 -20.89 -14.08 0.11
N TYR A 113 -22.03 -14.67 0.42
CA TYR A 113 -23.35 -14.05 0.40
C TYR A 113 -23.93 -14.05 1.82
N LEU A 114 -24.38 -12.89 2.28
CA LEU A 114 -25.03 -12.68 3.56
C LEU A 114 -26.50 -12.38 3.33
N SER A 115 -27.37 -13.06 4.05
CA SER A 115 -28.79 -12.71 4.13
C SER A 115 -29.10 -12.32 5.56
N ASN A 116 -29.76 -11.18 5.74
CA ASN A 116 -30.23 -10.71 7.04
C ASN A 116 -31.71 -10.37 6.99
N ALA A 117 -32.53 -11.15 7.68
CA ALA A 117 -33.93 -10.88 7.91
C ALA A 117 -34.24 -10.77 9.40
N ASN A 118 -33.25 -10.44 10.22
CA ASN A 118 -33.34 -10.38 11.68
C ASN A 118 -34.26 -9.26 12.14
N GLY A 119 -34.10 -8.05 11.60
CA GLY A 119 -34.88 -6.87 11.97
C GLY A 119 -34.39 -6.13 13.21
N GLU A 120 -33.65 -6.78 14.11
CA GLU A 120 -33.15 -6.22 15.38
C GLU A 120 -31.64 -5.89 15.27
N TYR A 121 -30.88 -6.70 14.52
CA TYR A 121 -29.46 -6.55 14.34
C TYR A 121 -29.12 -6.19 12.91
N ALA A 122 -28.24 -5.21 12.73
CA ALA A 122 -27.55 -4.94 11.48
C ALA A 122 -26.18 -5.63 11.47
N LEU A 123 -25.78 -6.15 10.31
CA LEU A 123 -24.46 -6.75 10.13
C LEU A 123 -23.43 -5.62 9.91
N LEU A 124 -22.32 -5.64 10.64
CA LEU A 124 -21.27 -4.60 10.61
C LEU A 124 -20.07 -4.97 9.74
N GLU A 125 -19.57 -6.20 9.92
CA GLU A 125 -18.35 -6.68 9.31
C GLU A 125 -18.47 -8.18 9.06
N CYS A 126 -17.87 -8.67 7.96
CA CYS A 126 -17.74 -10.08 7.69
C CYS A 126 -16.37 -10.42 7.16
N ASP A 127 -15.77 -11.49 7.66
CA ASP A 127 -14.56 -12.07 7.08
C ASP A 127 -14.87 -12.68 5.70
N TYR A 128 -13.93 -12.54 4.77
CA TYR A 128 -13.77 -13.49 3.68
C TYR A 128 -13.26 -14.81 4.23
N THR A 129 -13.41 -15.91 3.46
CA THR A 129 -12.98 -17.22 3.93
C THR A 129 -11.51 -17.20 4.36
N ALA A 130 -11.24 -17.52 5.63
CA ALA A 130 -9.91 -17.48 6.21
C ALA A 130 -9.06 -18.67 5.75
N LEU A 131 -7.82 -18.42 5.37
CA LEU A 131 -6.82 -19.44 5.07
C LEU A 131 -5.96 -19.68 6.31
N THR A 132 -6.02 -20.89 6.84
CA THR A 132 -5.22 -21.33 7.98
C THR A 132 -4.31 -22.49 7.56
N VAL A 133 -3.05 -22.45 8.01
CA VAL A 133 -2.07 -23.54 7.80
C VAL A 133 -1.34 -23.83 9.11
N ASP A 134 -0.67 -24.99 9.17
CA ASP A 134 0.19 -25.34 10.28
C ASP A 134 1.38 -24.39 10.37
N LEU A 135 1.73 -23.94 11.57
CA LEU A 135 2.86 -23.06 11.82
C LEU A 135 4.15 -23.84 11.88
N THR A 136 5.05 -23.62 10.91
CA THR A 136 6.36 -24.25 10.81
C THR A 136 7.49 -23.24 10.92
N ASP A 137 8.73 -23.70 11.12
CA ASP A 137 9.92 -22.83 11.18
C ASP A 137 10.27 -22.24 9.79
N SER A 138 9.86 -22.90 8.71
CA SER A 138 10.11 -22.47 7.34
C SER A 138 8.98 -21.64 6.72
N LEU A 139 7.87 -21.46 7.45
CA LEU A 139 6.73 -20.69 6.94
C LEU A 139 6.99 -19.20 7.03
N ASP A 140 6.85 -18.51 5.90
CA ASP A 140 6.82 -17.04 5.80
C ASP A 140 5.45 -16.56 5.35
N PHE A 141 5.18 -15.28 5.63
CA PHE A 141 4.03 -14.59 5.05
C PHE A 141 4.43 -13.27 4.40
N PHE A 142 3.72 -12.93 3.34
CA PHE A 142 3.78 -11.64 2.68
C PHE A 142 2.65 -10.74 3.19
N SER A 143 3.00 -9.49 3.47
CA SER A 143 2.10 -8.41 3.85
C SER A 143 2.29 -7.22 2.90
N PRO A 144 1.22 -6.57 2.40
CA PRO A 144 1.31 -5.48 1.43
C PRO A 144 1.58 -4.12 2.07
N TYR A 145 2.37 -4.05 3.13
CA TYR A 145 2.77 -2.78 3.75
C TYR A 145 3.85 -2.10 2.89
N GLY A 146 3.62 -0.83 2.52
CA GLY A 146 4.55 -0.09 1.68
C GLY A 146 4.82 -0.80 0.35
N PRO A 147 6.09 -1.17 0.03
CA PRO A 147 6.42 -1.90 -1.20
C PRO A 147 6.08 -3.39 -1.10
N GLY A 148 5.78 -3.89 0.08
CA GLY A 148 5.61 -5.27 0.48
C GLY A 148 6.63 -5.69 1.53
N GLU A 149 6.22 -6.51 2.48
CA GLU A 149 7.07 -7.05 3.53
C GLU A 149 6.95 -8.57 3.59
N VAL A 150 8.07 -9.26 3.85
CA VAL A 150 8.12 -10.70 4.09
C VAL A 150 8.62 -10.96 5.50
N HIS A 151 7.85 -11.73 6.26
CA HIS A 151 8.18 -12.03 7.64
C HIS A 151 8.10 -13.53 7.93
N PRO A 152 8.97 -14.08 8.79
CA PRO A 152 8.76 -15.39 9.35
C PRO A 152 7.42 -15.46 10.09
N ALA A 153 6.58 -16.43 9.78
CA ALA A 153 5.29 -16.60 10.46
C ALA A 153 5.47 -17.00 11.94
N LYS A 154 6.56 -17.69 12.25
CA LYS A 154 6.91 -18.07 13.62
C LYS A 154 7.79 -17.00 14.25
N LYS A 155 7.31 -16.43 15.36
CA LYS A 155 8.07 -15.53 16.23
C LYS A 155 7.61 -15.65 17.68
N ASP A 156 8.46 -15.17 18.59
CA ASP A 156 8.11 -15.09 20.01
C ASP A 156 6.89 -14.17 20.23
N GLY A 157 5.93 -14.63 21.03
CA GLY A 157 4.68 -13.91 21.27
C GLY A 157 3.65 -14.01 20.14
N GLY A 158 3.99 -14.64 19.01
CA GLY A 158 3.10 -14.77 17.85
C GLY A 158 2.85 -13.46 17.10
N TRP A 159 1.96 -13.51 16.12
CA TRP A 159 1.51 -12.38 15.33
C TRP A 159 0.04 -12.00 15.62
N SER A 160 -0.24 -10.71 15.64
CA SER A 160 -1.58 -10.13 15.63
C SER A 160 -1.52 -8.84 14.82
N LEU A 161 -1.54 -8.99 13.49
CA LEU A 161 -1.41 -7.90 12.55
C LEU A 161 -2.75 -7.64 11.86
N THR A 162 -3.20 -6.40 11.86
CA THR A 162 -4.36 -5.93 11.10
C THR A 162 -4.01 -4.64 10.37
N GLN A 163 -4.21 -4.63 9.07
CA GLN A 163 -3.84 -3.53 8.17
C GLN A 163 -5.05 -3.07 7.38
N SER A 164 -5.26 -1.76 7.32
CA SER A 164 -6.34 -1.18 6.53
C SER A 164 -5.95 -1.07 5.06
N TYR A 165 -6.84 -1.51 4.17
CA TYR A 165 -6.77 -1.31 2.74
C TYR A 165 -7.98 -0.48 2.27
N PRO A 166 -7.84 0.53 1.40
CA PRO A 166 -6.55 1.11 0.99
C PRO A 166 -6.01 2.05 2.06
N SER A 167 -4.74 2.00 2.33
CA SER A 167 -4.01 2.98 3.16
C SER A 167 -2.49 2.72 3.12
N TYR A 168 -1.72 3.52 3.87
CA TYR A 168 -0.30 3.22 4.09
C TYR A 168 -0.07 1.82 4.71
N GLY A 169 -1.06 1.28 5.42
CA GLY A 169 -0.99 -0.03 6.05
C GLY A 169 -1.10 -1.19 5.06
N ALA A 170 -1.86 -1.00 3.97
CA ALA A 170 -1.96 -1.99 2.91
C ALA A 170 -2.09 -1.29 1.55
N SER A 171 -1.06 -1.40 0.73
CA SER A 171 -0.98 -0.79 -0.59
C SER A 171 -1.68 -1.61 -1.68
N MET A 172 -1.87 -2.89 -1.46
CA MET A 172 -2.41 -3.89 -2.39
C MET A 172 -3.39 -4.81 -1.67
N GLN A 173 -4.33 -5.42 -2.39
CA GLN A 173 -5.38 -6.24 -1.77
C GLN A 173 -5.09 -7.74 -1.84
N TYR A 174 -3.87 -8.15 -1.47
CA TYR A 174 -3.52 -9.56 -1.36
C TYR A 174 -2.55 -9.85 -0.21
N LEU A 175 -2.58 -11.10 0.26
CA LEU A 175 -1.64 -11.71 1.20
C LEU A 175 -1.09 -12.99 0.57
N ALA A 176 0.01 -13.52 1.09
CA ALA A 176 0.50 -14.83 0.69
C ALA A 176 1.19 -15.55 1.85
N LEU A 177 1.12 -16.88 1.84
CA LEU A 177 1.90 -17.77 2.70
C LEU A 177 2.83 -18.58 1.82
N PHE A 178 4.08 -18.79 2.23
CA PHE A 178 4.99 -19.67 1.51
C PHE A 178 6.02 -20.31 2.43
N ASP A 179 6.36 -21.56 2.10
CA ASP A 179 7.33 -22.37 2.81
C ASP A 179 8.68 -22.29 2.07
N ARG A 180 9.72 -21.80 2.76
CA ARG A 180 11.07 -21.62 2.19
C ARG A 180 11.71 -22.94 1.76
N ASP A 181 11.49 -24.03 2.53
CA ASP A 181 12.13 -25.32 2.29
C ASP A 181 11.52 -26.03 1.09
N ASP A 182 10.18 -26.01 1.00
CA ASP A 182 9.44 -26.65 -0.09
C ASP A 182 9.29 -25.74 -1.33
N ARG A 183 9.57 -24.45 -1.22
CA ARG A 183 9.25 -23.42 -2.24
C ARG A 183 7.80 -23.54 -2.70
N PHE A 184 6.88 -23.70 -1.76
CA PHE A 184 5.45 -23.81 -1.99
C PHE A 184 4.72 -22.69 -1.31
N GLY A 185 3.81 -22.03 -2.02
CA GLY A 185 3.00 -20.97 -1.45
C GLY A 185 1.53 -21.07 -1.81
N ILE A 186 0.72 -20.33 -1.06
CA ILE A 186 -0.70 -20.09 -1.35
C ILE A 186 -0.93 -18.58 -1.36
N TYR A 187 -1.33 -18.07 -2.50
CA TYR A 187 -1.79 -16.70 -2.72
C TYR A 187 -3.21 -16.55 -2.19
N TYR A 188 -3.46 -15.48 -1.46
CA TYR A 188 -4.76 -15.06 -0.93
C TYR A 188 -5.09 -13.68 -1.52
N GLY A 189 -5.69 -13.65 -2.69
CA GLY A 189 -6.01 -12.42 -3.43
C GLY A 189 -7.47 -12.03 -3.30
N LEU A 190 -7.71 -10.77 -2.97
CA LEU A 190 -9.04 -10.19 -3.01
C LEU A 190 -9.20 -9.52 -4.39
N HIS A 191 -9.70 -10.28 -5.36
CA HIS A 191 -9.94 -9.79 -6.72
C HIS A 191 -11.22 -8.96 -6.75
N ASP A 192 -11.08 -7.70 -6.40
CA ASP A 192 -12.14 -6.71 -6.33
C ASP A 192 -11.85 -5.59 -7.33
N PRO A 193 -12.44 -5.65 -8.56
CA PRO A 193 -12.14 -4.72 -9.63
C PRO A 193 -12.52 -3.27 -9.32
N ALA A 194 -13.57 -3.06 -8.51
CA ALA A 194 -14.02 -1.76 -7.99
C ALA A 194 -13.87 -1.76 -6.46
N PRO A 195 -12.66 -1.52 -5.94
CA PRO A 195 -12.27 -1.96 -4.62
C PRO A 195 -13.04 -1.30 -3.47
N ALA A 196 -13.58 -2.14 -2.60
CA ALA A 196 -14.10 -1.73 -1.29
C ALA A 196 -13.00 -1.63 -0.25
N ALA A 197 -13.21 -0.82 0.77
CA ALA A 197 -12.34 -0.77 1.95
C ALA A 197 -12.40 -2.11 2.71
N LYS A 198 -11.23 -2.60 3.14
CA LYS A 198 -11.05 -3.90 3.81
C LYS A 198 -10.00 -3.81 4.90
N LYS A 199 -9.95 -4.80 5.78
CA LYS A 199 -8.84 -5.02 6.71
C LYS A 199 -8.18 -6.36 6.35
N LEU A 200 -6.86 -6.37 6.23
CA LEU A 200 -6.05 -7.56 6.01
C LEU A 200 -5.40 -7.99 7.31
N CYS A 201 -5.45 -9.28 7.64
CA CYS A 201 -5.00 -9.80 8.93
C CYS A 201 -4.04 -10.98 8.77
N CYS A 202 -2.97 -10.98 9.56
CA CYS A 202 -2.00 -12.06 9.68
C CYS A 202 -1.81 -12.40 11.16
N ASN A 203 -2.23 -13.58 11.59
CA ASN A 203 -2.32 -13.92 13.01
C ASN A 203 -1.81 -15.33 13.32
N THR A 204 -1.08 -15.49 14.41
CA THR A 204 -0.86 -16.78 15.02
C THR A 204 -2.14 -17.23 15.73
N THR A 205 -2.61 -18.42 15.44
CA THR A 205 -3.87 -19.00 15.94
C THR A 205 -3.67 -20.40 16.50
N GLY A 206 -4.75 -21.07 16.93
CA GLY A 206 -4.67 -22.45 17.40
C GLY A 206 -3.71 -22.65 18.57
N GLU A 207 -3.68 -21.74 19.54
CA GLU A 207 -2.74 -21.79 20.67
C GLU A 207 -1.25 -21.83 20.24
N GLY A 208 -0.93 -21.13 19.15
CA GLY A 208 0.43 -21.07 18.61
C GLY A 208 0.81 -22.22 17.67
N LYS A 209 -0.16 -23.02 17.22
CA LYS A 209 0.09 -24.17 16.32
C LYS A 209 -0.19 -23.88 14.86
N THR A 210 -0.99 -22.86 14.59
CA THR A 210 -1.42 -22.50 13.24
C THR A 210 -1.18 -21.03 12.95
N PHE A 211 -1.12 -20.69 11.67
CA PHE A 211 -1.05 -19.32 11.19
C PHE A 211 -2.21 -19.08 10.24
N THR A 212 -2.94 -17.97 10.46
CA THR A 212 -4.12 -17.61 9.69
C THR A 212 -3.92 -16.29 9.00
N ILE A 213 -4.15 -16.25 7.69
CA ILE A 213 -4.36 -15.02 6.94
C ILE A 213 -5.82 -14.89 6.55
N LYS A 214 -6.37 -13.68 6.69
CA LYS A 214 -7.74 -13.38 6.35
C LYS A 214 -7.92 -11.90 6.01
N ALA A 215 -9.06 -11.58 5.44
CA ALA A 215 -9.52 -10.21 5.33
C ALA A 215 -10.95 -10.10 5.83
N PHE A 216 -11.34 -8.92 6.29
CA PHE A 216 -12.74 -8.61 6.54
C PHE A 216 -13.15 -7.28 5.92
N MET A 217 -14.43 -7.18 5.59
CA MET A 217 -15.02 -6.01 4.96
C MET A 217 -16.06 -5.38 5.87
N PRO A 218 -15.98 -4.06 6.16
CA PRO A 218 -17.10 -3.31 6.71
C PRO A 218 -18.29 -3.33 5.73
N LEU A 219 -19.47 -3.63 6.25
CA LEU A 219 -20.67 -3.81 5.45
C LEU A 219 -21.44 -2.51 5.25
N ALA A 220 -22.28 -2.47 4.22
CA ALA A 220 -23.17 -1.35 3.95
C ALA A 220 -24.47 -1.46 4.78
N ASP A 221 -25.22 -0.35 4.84
CA ASP A 221 -26.53 -0.24 5.49
C ASP A 221 -26.57 -0.70 6.96
N ILE A 222 -25.51 -0.40 7.70
CA ILE A 222 -25.30 -0.84 9.08
C ILE A 222 -26.32 -0.29 10.10
N LYS A 223 -27.29 0.48 9.65
CA LYS A 223 -28.47 0.92 10.47
C LYS A 223 -29.75 0.17 10.10
N SER A 224 -29.67 -0.79 9.16
CA SER A 224 -30.81 -1.60 8.73
C SER A 224 -30.70 -3.02 9.26
N GLY A 225 -31.76 -3.51 9.92
CA GLY A 225 -31.87 -4.91 10.35
C GLY A 225 -32.08 -5.92 9.20
N THR A 226 -31.98 -5.48 7.95
CA THR A 226 -32.13 -6.30 6.76
C THR A 226 -31.00 -6.09 5.75
N ASN A 227 -29.81 -5.71 6.20
CA ASN A 227 -28.65 -5.36 5.37
C ASN A 227 -27.83 -6.56 4.90
N GLY A 228 -28.47 -7.61 4.39
CA GLY A 228 -27.79 -8.71 3.72
C GLY A 228 -27.17 -8.27 2.38
N GLN A 229 -25.96 -8.75 2.07
CA GLN A 229 -25.28 -8.43 0.81
C GLN A 229 -24.28 -9.51 0.41
N LYS A 230 -23.83 -9.49 -0.85
CA LYS A 230 -22.64 -10.18 -1.29
C LYS A 230 -21.41 -9.37 -0.85
N LEU A 231 -20.34 -10.02 -0.40
CA LEU A 231 -19.07 -9.33 -0.17
C LEU A 231 -18.49 -8.84 -1.50
N CYS A 232 -17.87 -7.65 -1.50
CA CYS A 232 -17.32 -7.03 -2.71
C CYS A 232 -16.13 -7.84 -3.25
N GLY A 233 -16.08 -7.97 -4.57
CA GLY A 233 -15.09 -8.78 -5.24
C GLY A 233 -15.25 -10.28 -4.99
N ARG A 234 -14.17 -11.01 -5.24
CA ARG A 234 -14.08 -12.45 -4.98
C ARG A 234 -12.72 -12.76 -4.34
N LEU A 235 -12.71 -13.73 -3.44
CA LEU A 235 -11.47 -14.22 -2.85
C LEU A 235 -10.89 -15.35 -3.73
N VAL A 236 -9.61 -15.29 -3.99
CA VAL A 236 -8.88 -16.30 -4.76
C VAL A 236 -7.78 -16.92 -3.90
N TRP A 237 -7.82 -18.25 -3.74
CA TRP A 237 -6.67 -19.03 -3.24
C TRP A 237 -6.03 -19.73 -4.42
N GLN A 238 -4.74 -19.49 -4.64
CA GLN A 238 -4.00 -20.14 -5.72
C GLN A 238 -2.65 -20.64 -5.22
N ALA A 239 -2.37 -21.94 -5.43
CA ALA A 239 -1.07 -22.49 -5.13
C ALA A 239 -0.04 -22.01 -6.16
N PHE A 240 1.16 -21.72 -5.68
CA PHE A 240 2.32 -21.37 -6.51
C PHE A 240 3.59 -22.07 -6.03
N ASP A 241 4.60 -22.13 -6.89
CA ASP A 241 5.94 -22.59 -6.53
C ASP A 241 6.86 -21.37 -6.52
N GLY A 242 7.53 -21.11 -5.37
CA GLY A 242 8.46 -19.97 -5.22
C GLY A 242 8.26 -19.19 -3.93
N ASP A 243 8.21 -17.86 -4.04
CA ASP A 243 8.23 -16.91 -2.94
C ASP A 243 7.31 -15.71 -3.18
N TRP A 244 7.56 -14.58 -2.51
CA TRP A 244 6.78 -13.34 -2.63
C TRP A 244 6.64 -12.84 -4.07
N TYR A 245 7.67 -13.06 -4.93
CA TYR A 245 7.66 -12.58 -6.31
C TYR A 245 6.59 -13.29 -7.15
N ASP A 246 6.46 -14.63 -6.97
CA ASP A 246 5.42 -15.39 -7.69
C ASP A 246 4.02 -14.98 -7.26
N ALA A 247 3.82 -14.75 -5.95
CA ALA A 247 2.56 -14.20 -5.45
C ALA A 247 2.28 -12.78 -6.03
N ALA A 248 3.30 -11.93 -6.13
CA ALA A 248 3.18 -10.61 -6.75
C ALA A 248 2.80 -10.70 -8.23
N MET A 249 3.31 -11.69 -8.97
CA MET A 249 2.94 -11.90 -10.38
C MET A 249 1.49 -12.37 -10.54
N LEU A 250 0.93 -13.14 -9.61
CA LEU A 250 -0.50 -13.48 -9.61
C LEU A 250 -1.38 -12.24 -9.38
N TYR A 251 -0.94 -11.35 -8.49
CA TYR A 251 -1.64 -10.08 -8.30
C TYR A 251 -1.50 -9.14 -9.50
N ARG A 252 -0.32 -9.12 -10.15
CA ARG A 252 -0.12 -8.36 -11.38
C ARG A 252 -1.06 -8.83 -12.49
N ASP A 253 -1.27 -10.14 -12.64
CA ASP A 253 -2.22 -10.69 -13.61
C ASP A 253 -3.65 -10.18 -13.38
N PHE A 254 -4.10 -10.12 -12.11
CA PHE A 254 -5.38 -9.49 -11.75
C PHE A 254 -5.43 -8.00 -12.14
N ILE A 255 -4.35 -7.24 -11.83
CA ILE A 255 -4.28 -5.81 -12.18
C ILE A 255 -4.35 -5.58 -13.69
N GLU A 256 -3.68 -6.41 -14.47
CA GLU A 256 -3.59 -6.27 -15.93
C GLU A 256 -4.88 -6.68 -16.65
N ASN A 257 -5.65 -7.62 -16.08
CA ASN A 257 -6.79 -8.22 -16.79
C ASN A 257 -8.17 -7.87 -16.18
N GLU A 258 -8.25 -7.45 -14.91
CA GLU A 258 -9.53 -7.33 -14.23
C GLU A 258 -9.74 -5.99 -13.49
N ALA A 259 -8.67 -5.33 -13.01
CA ALA A 259 -8.80 -4.14 -12.17
C ALA A 259 -9.25 -2.91 -12.98
N GLU A 260 -10.41 -2.34 -12.64
CA GLU A 260 -10.99 -1.16 -13.30
C GLU A 260 -10.22 0.14 -12.99
N TYR A 261 -9.39 0.11 -11.95
CA TYR A 261 -8.54 1.22 -11.51
C TYR A 261 -7.13 1.18 -12.09
N ALA A 262 -6.80 0.19 -12.89
CA ALA A 262 -5.55 0.15 -13.61
C ALA A 262 -5.50 1.30 -14.65
N PRO A 263 -4.37 2.02 -14.76
CA PRO A 263 -4.22 3.05 -15.78
C PRO A 263 -3.95 2.44 -17.15
N ASP A 264 -4.19 3.20 -18.21
CA ASP A 264 -3.76 2.84 -19.55
C ASP A 264 -2.23 2.90 -19.67
N TYR A 265 -1.61 1.87 -20.24
CA TYR A 265 -0.17 1.78 -20.45
C TYR A 265 0.14 0.93 -21.71
N ASP A 266 1.37 1.05 -22.22
CA ASP A 266 1.88 0.25 -23.32
C ASP A 266 3.38 -0.10 -23.11
N GLU A 267 4.10 -0.48 -24.15
CA GLU A 267 5.53 -0.79 -24.10
C GLU A 267 6.41 0.42 -23.71
N ASN A 268 5.89 1.64 -23.81
CA ASN A 268 6.55 2.87 -23.39
C ASN A 268 6.13 3.33 -21.98
N GLY A 269 5.42 2.47 -21.26
CA GLY A 269 4.91 2.71 -19.92
C GLY A 269 3.55 3.39 -19.92
N ARG A 270 3.16 3.95 -18.77
CA ARG A 270 1.86 4.57 -18.55
C ARG A 270 1.59 5.75 -19.47
N LYS A 271 0.36 5.80 -20.03
CA LYS A 271 -0.17 6.96 -20.77
C LYS A 271 -0.67 8.07 -19.84
N GLY A 272 -0.67 9.31 -20.36
CA GLY A 272 -1.21 10.46 -19.62
C GLY A 272 -0.34 11.00 -18.47
N ILE A 273 0.91 10.54 -18.37
CA ILE A 273 1.92 11.19 -17.51
C ILE A 273 2.82 12.07 -18.40
N PRO A 274 3.03 13.36 -18.04
CA PRO A 274 3.92 14.24 -18.78
C PRO A 274 5.37 13.74 -18.80
N ASP A 275 6.07 13.97 -19.90
CA ASP A 275 7.49 13.53 -20.05
C ASP A 275 8.39 14.09 -18.94
N TRP A 276 8.16 15.36 -18.55
CA TRP A 276 8.95 15.95 -17.48
C TRP A 276 8.85 15.14 -16.19
N ALA A 277 7.65 14.65 -15.83
CA ALA A 277 7.43 13.89 -14.61
C ALA A 277 8.10 12.51 -14.64
N ARG A 278 8.11 11.85 -15.79
CA ARG A 278 8.81 10.59 -15.99
C ARG A 278 10.33 10.74 -15.84
N ASN A 279 10.87 11.88 -16.30
CA ASN A 279 12.30 12.12 -16.38
C ASN A 279 12.93 12.65 -15.09
N VAL A 280 12.13 12.98 -14.07
CA VAL A 280 12.67 13.42 -12.78
C VAL A 280 13.53 12.32 -12.16
N CYS A 281 14.76 12.69 -11.80
CA CYS A 281 15.69 11.81 -11.10
C CYS A 281 15.85 12.21 -9.62
N GLN A 282 15.68 13.50 -9.30
CA GLN A 282 15.85 14.06 -7.97
C GLN A 282 14.64 14.91 -7.56
N TRP A 283 14.12 14.68 -6.36
CA TRP A 283 13.13 15.52 -5.69
C TRP A 283 13.74 16.26 -4.50
N PHE A 284 13.50 17.58 -4.40
CA PHE A 284 13.72 18.32 -3.17
C PHE A 284 12.39 18.58 -2.45
N ASN A 285 12.40 18.38 -1.12
CA ASN A 285 11.32 18.79 -0.23
C ASN A 285 11.65 20.20 0.27
N THR A 286 10.99 21.20 -0.25
CA THR A 286 11.28 22.61 0.09
C THR A 286 10.13 23.23 0.86
N ARG A 287 10.44 24.11 1.80
CA ARG A 287 9.48 24.76 2.69
C ARG A 287 9.59 26.27 2.61
N VAL A 288 8.46 26.93 2.41
CA VAL A 288 8.37 28.40 2.50
C VAL A 288 8.07 28.78 3.94
N THR A 289 9.05 28.78 4.83
CA THR A 289 8.84 29.06 6.26
C THR A 289 8.53 30.54 6.52
N GLU A 290 9.17 31.44 5.76
CA GLU A 290 8.95 32.87 5.78
C GLU A 290 8.58 33.35 4.38
N ASP A 291 7.96 34.52 4.26
CA ASP A 291 7.66 35.12 2.96
C ASP A 291 8.90 35.80 2.35
N LYS A 292 9.91 34.98 2.04
CA LYS A 292 11.23 35.35 1.51
C LYS A 292 11.61 34.48 0.33
N PRO A 293 12.54 34.93 -0.53
CA PRO A 293 13.11 34.14 -1.62
C PRO A 293 13.74 32.83 -1.10
N PHE A 294 13.52 31.71 -1.82
CA PHE A 294 14.00 30.37 -1.47
C PHE A 294 14.47 29.52 -2.65
N ALA A 295 14.14 29.90 -3.89
CA ALA A 295 14.42 29.08 -5.06
C ALA A 295 15.92 28.98 -5.40
N ASP A 296 16.67 30.08 -5.21
CA ASP A 296 18.10 30.14 -5.58
C ASP A 296 18.94 29.05 -4.88
N GLU A 297 18.57 28.75 -3.65
CA GLU A 297 19.20 27.72 -2.86
C GLU A 297 19.01 26.31 -3.47
N VAL A 298 17.78 25.97 -3.83
CA VAL A 298 17.44 24.69 -4.47
C VAL A 298 18.05 24.60 -5.87
N ILE A 299 17.98 25.68 -6.64
CA ILE A 299 18.56 25.76 -7.99
C ILE A 299 20.07 25.48 -7.98
N ALA A 300 20.78 25.98 -6.97
CA ALA A 300 22.22 25.71 -6.82
C ALA A 300 22.50 24.21 -6.61
N ARG A 301 21.70 23.50 -5.78
CA ARG A 301 21.86 22.06 -5.56
C ARG A 301 21.43 21.24 -6.78
N ALA A 302 20.37 21.63 -7.45
CA ALA A 302 19.96 20.99 -8.71
C ALA A 302 21.06 21.08 -9.78
N LYS A 303 21.74 22.20 -9.87
CA LYS A 303 22.92 22.36 -10.76
C LYS A 303 24.11 21.51 -10.33
N ASP A 304 24.37 21.37 -9.04
CA ASP A 304 25.46 20.53 -8.53
C ASP A 304 25.21 19.04 -8.79
N ILE A 305 23.99 18.57 -8.57
CA ILE A 305 23.63 17.17 -8.84
C ILE A 305 23.61 16.89 -10.36
N GLY A 306 23.14 17.84 -11.16
CA GLY A 306 23.25 17.86 -12.62
C GLY A 306 22.31 16.90 -13.37
N VAL A 307 21.13 16.57 -12.78
CA VAL A 307 20.08 15.74 -13.38
C VAL A 307 18.74 16.47 -13.38
N THR A 308 17.75 15.91 -14.08
CA THR A 308 16.38 16.44 -14.06
C THR A 308 15.83 16.43 -12.64
N THR A 309 15.48 17.61 -12.14
CA THR A 309 15.09 17.86 -10.75
C THR A 309 13.70 18.45 -10.67
N ALA A 310 12.95 18.08 -9.64
CA ALA A 310 11.67 18.70 -9.28
C ALA A 310 11.61 19.04 -7.78
N VAL A 311 10.64 19.86 -7.43
CA VAL A 311 10.43 20.38 -6.05
C VAL A 311 9.05 20.01 -5.57
N HIS A 312 8.97 19.40 -4.38
CA HIS A 312 7.75 19.26 -3.60
C HIS A 312 7.69 20.40 -2.59
N LEU A 313 6.74 21.32 -2.75
CA LEU A 313 6.69 22.60 -2.07
C LEU A 313 5.68 22.60 -0.93
N TYR A 314 6.17 22.77 0.29
CA TYR A 314 5.39 22.91 1.51
C TYR A 314 5.32 24.35 2.00
N TYR A 315 4.33 24.67 2.84
CA TYR A 315 4.14 25.99 3.48
C TYR A 315 4.05 27.18 2.49
N TRP A 316 3.64 26.91 1.26
CA TRP A 316 3.41 27.94 0.23
C TRP A 316 2.25 28.87 0.57
N HIS A 317 1.34 28.43 1.43
CA HIS A 317 0.15 29.09 1.93
C HIS A 317 0.44 29.90 3.22
N GLN A 318 -0.48 30.77 3.60
CA GLN A 318 -0.35 31.60 4.80
C GLN A 318 -0.84 30.90 6.08
N ILE A 319 -1.68 29.87 5.96
CA ILE A 319 -2.16 29.09 7.11
C ILE A 319 -1.03 28.19 7.67
N PRO A 320 -1.08 27.81 8.96
CA PRO A 320 -0.15 26.85 9.53
C PRO A 320 -0.29 25.47 8.89
N PHE A 321 0.69 24.59 9.07
CA PHE A 321 0.63 23.20 8.62
C PHE A 321 -0.21 22.38 9.57
N ASP A 322 -1.02 21.45 9.04
CA ASP A 322 -2.01 20.65 9.78
C ASP A 322 -2.94 21.51 10.65
N ASN A 323 -3.33 22.67 10.13
CA ASN A 323 -4.24 23.60 10.77
C ASN A 323 -4.94 24.43 9.71
N ASP A 324 -6.11 25.00 10.00
CA ASP A 324 -6.89 25.87 9.14
C ASP A 324 -7.29 25.28 7.77
N TYR A 325 -7.14 23.96 7.56
CA TYR A 325 -7.55 23.32 6.31
C TYR A 325 -9.05 23.44 6.06
N PRO A 326 -9.50 23.61 4.80
CA PRO A 326 -8.74 23.68 3.54
C PRO A 326 -8.53 25.11 3.02
N HIS A 327 -8.34 26.11 3.88
CA HIS A 327 -8.30 27.54 3.51
C HIS A 327 -6.90 27.98 3.04
N TYR A 328 -6.37 27.34 2.00
CA TYR A 328 -4.99 27.53 1.51
C TYR A 328 -4.69 28.89 0.91
N PHE A 329 -5.70 29.62 0.44
CA PHE A 329 -5.51 30.94 -0.17
C PHE A 329 -5.85 32.08 0.81
N PRO A 330 -5.15 33.22 0.73
CA PRO A 330 -4.10 33.57 -0.24
C PRO A 330 -2.77 32.84 0.02
N MET A 331 -1.94 32.75 -1.04
CA MET A 331 -0.56 32.26 -0.94
C MET A 331 0.34 33.32 -0.28
N LYS A 332 1.56 32.90 0.12
CA LYS A 332 2.64 33.82 0.45
C LYS A 332 3.07 34.62 -0.78
N SER A 333 3.41 35.89 -0.60
CA SER A 333 3.63 36.81 -1.70
C SER A 333 4.84 36.47 -2.57
N CYS A 334 5.87 35.83 -1.99
CA CYS A 334 7.08 35.43 -2.74
C CYS A 334 6.86 34.26 -3.70
N VAL A 335 5.81 33.44 -3.53
CA VAL A 335 5.69 32.14 -4.21
C VAL A 335 5.67 32.27 -5.74
N VAL A 336 4.96 33.25 -6.28
CA VAL A 336 4.82 33.43 -7.75
C VAL A 336 6.16 33.77 -8.39
N ASP A 337 6.92 34.68 -7.78
CA ASP A 337 8.25 35.06 -8.32
C ASP A 337 9.27 33.91 -8.20
N GLU A 338 9.21 33.16 -7.10
CA GLU A 338 10.09 32.02 -6.89
C GLU A 338 9.73 30.83 -7.81
N LEU A 339 8.44 30.60 -8.10
CA LEU A 339 7.98 29.64 -9.09
C LEU A 339 8.54 29.95 -10.48
N LYS A 340 8.54 31.24 -10.88
CA LYS A 340 9.14 31.67 -12.12
C LYS A 340 10.64 31.35 -12.18
N LYS A 341 11.40 31.57 -11.10
CA LYS A 341 12.84 31.22 -11.06
C LYS A 341 13.06 29.74 -11.24
N PHE A 342 12.24 28.87 -10.64
CA PHE A 342 12.31 27.42 -10.85
C PHE A 342 12.08 27.08 -12.32
N HIS A 343 11.05 27.62 -12.95
CA HIS A 343 10.76 27.39 -14.36
C HIS A 343 11.88 27.89 -15.28
N ASP A 344 12.44 29.09 -15.01
CA ASP A 344 13.58 29.63 -15.74
C ASP A 344 14.83 28.72 -15.62
N ALA A 345 14.94 27.94 -14.55
CA ALA A 345 15.98 26.96 -14.32
C ALA A 345 15.62 25.52 -14.81
N GLY A 346 14.46 25.33 -15.43
CA GLY A 346 13.96 24.04 -15.90
C GLY A 346 13.46 23.09 -14.80
N ILE A 347 13.21 23.61 -13.59
CA ILE A 347 12.77 22.82 -12.43
C ILE A 347 11.25 22.91 -12.32
N LYS A 348 10.60 21.77 -12.14
CA LYS A 348 9.15 21.63 -11.96
C LYS A 348 8.76 21.67 -10.49
N VAL A 349 7.59 22.22 -10.18
CA VAL A 349 7.16 22.47 -8.79
C VAL A 349 5.78 21.90 -8.53
N MET A 350 5.65 21.15 -7.44
CA MET A 350 4.46 20.47 -6.97
C MET A 350 4.11 20.92 -5.55
N PRO A 351 3.05 21.72 -5.32
CA PRO A 351 2.62 22.12 -4.00
C PRO A 351 1.85 21.01 -3.27
N TYR A 352 1.94 21.03 -1.94
CA TYR A 352 1.18 20.20 -1.02
C TYR A 352 -0.22 20.77 -0.77
N ILE A 353 -1.25 19.93 -0.78
CA ILE A 353 -2.55 20.16 -0.16
C ILE A 353 -3.04 18.90 0.55
N ASN A 354 -3.96 19.04 1.51
CA ASN A 354 -4.68 17.93 2.11
C ASN A 354 -6.01 17.68 1.38
N GLY A 355 -6.29 16.45 0.98
CA GLY A 355 -7.49 16.04 0.24
C GLY A 355 -8.60 15.44 1.11
N ARG A 356 -8.53 15.56 2.45
CA ARG A 356 -9.40 14.78 3.33
C ARG A 356 -10.00 15.57 4.50
N LEU A 357 -9.36 16.65 4.95
CA LEU A 357 -9.59 17.21 6.27
C LEU A 357 -10.12 18.64 6.24
N TRP A 358 -10.97 18.96 7.22
CA TRP A 358 -11.45 20.31 7.51
C TRP A 358 -11.27 20.63 8.99
N ASP A 359 -10.66 21.78 9.29
CA ASP A 359 -10.41 22.22 10.66
C ASP A 359 -11.72 22.56 11.40
N THR A 360 -11.92 21.93 12.56
CA THR A 360 -13.10 22.17 13.38
C THR A 360 -13.09 23.50 14.11
N ARG A 361 -11.91 24.08 14.34
CA ARG A 361 -11.72 25.32 15.10
C ARG A 361 -12.45 25.32 16.45
N ASP A 362 -12.50 24.18 17.13
CA ASP A 362 -13.30 24.02 18.36
C ASP A 362 -12.74 24.78 19.57
N LYS A 363 -11.53 25.37 19.42
CA LYS A 363 -10.83 26.18 20.42
C LYS A 363 -10.57 27.63 19.97
N GLU A 364 -11.15 28.06 18.86
CA GLU A 364 -10.96 29.39 18.32
C GLU A 364 -12.20 30.27 18.47
N ASP A 365 -11.98 31.58 18.50
CA ASP A 365 -13.05 32.57 18.73
C ASP A 365 -14.05 32.68 17.58
N ARG A 366 -13.66 32.24 16.38
CA ARG A 366 -14.53 32.33 15.20
C ARG A 366 -14.50 31.02 14.40
N ASP A 367 -15.67 30.68 13.88
CA ASP A 367 -15.85 29.57 12.93
C ASP A 367 -15.06 29.82 11.64
N PHE A 368 -14.31 28.84 11.20
CA PHE A 368 -13.61 28.87 9.93
C PHE A 368 -14.36 28.04 8.89
N GLU A 369 -15.66 28.36 8.74
CA GLU A 369 -16.65 27.71 7.89
C GLU A 369 -16.91 26.22 8.27
N PHE A 370 -16.43 25.73 9.41
CA PHE A 370 -16.74 24.35 9.81
C PHE A 370 -18.21 24.22 10.26
N THR A 371 -18.59 24.91 11.30
CA THR A 371 -19.95 24.81 11.86
C THR A 371 -21.00 25.33 10.90
N SER A 372 -20.70 26.43 10.20
CA SER A 372 -21.62 27.11 9.29
C SER A 372 -21.78 26.39 7.94
N VAL A 373 -20.75 25.69 7.45
CA VAL A 373 -20.71 25.12 6.10
C VAL A 373 -20.36 23.63 6.09
N ALA A 374 -19.19 23.22 6.62
CA ALA A 374 -18.60 21.91 6.37
C ALA A 374 -19.17 20.77 7.23
N LYS A 375 -19.60 21.07 8.46
CA LYS A 375 -20.04 20.06 9.45
C LYS A 375 -21.13 19.09 8.96
N PRO A 376 -22.14 19.50 8.17
CA PRO A 376 -23.09 18.56 7.58
C PRO A 376 -22.45 17.53 6.64
N TRP A 377 -21.33 17.85 6.00
CA TRP A 377 -20.72 17.12 4.89
C TRP A 377 -19.49 16.28 5.29
N CYS A 378 -19.12 16.26 6.58
CA CYS A 378 -18.08 15.37 7.07
C CYS A 378 -18.63 13.96 7.34
N THR A 379 -17.75 12.97 7.36
CA THR A 379 -18.12 11.58 7.72
C THR A 379 -18.75 11.55 9.10
N LYS A 380 -19.77 10.70 9.28
CA LYS A 380 -20.48 10.54 10.56
C LYS A 380 -20.25 9.17 11.14
N MET A 381 -19.91 9.14 12.42
CA MET A 381 -19.89 7.92 13.24
C MET A 381 -21.30 7.34 13.41
N TYR A 382 -21.40 6.15 13.99
CA TYR A 382 -22.67 5.47 14.21
C TYR A 382 -23.67 6.31 15.04
N ASP A 383 -23.17 7.12 16.00
CA ASP A 383 -23.97 8.05 16.82
C ASP A 383 -24.34 9.38 16.10
N GLY A 384 -23.97 9.52 14.84
CA GLY A 384 -24.24 10.70 14.02
C GLY A 384 -23.30 11.88 14.23
N LYS A 385 -22.30 11.76 15.13
CA LYS A 385 -21.30 12.82 15.30
C LYS A 385 -20.26 12.81 14.19
N PRO A 386 -19.66 13.98 13.87
CA PRO A 386 -18.52 14.05 12.98
C PRO A 386 -17.37 13.12 13.41
N PHE A 387 -16.76 12.44 12.44
CA PHE A 387 -15.50 11.77 12.68
C PHE A 387 -14.38 12.82 12.71
N VAL A 388 -13.73 12.98 13.89
CA VAL A 388 -12.71 14.00 14.12
C VAL A 388 -11.43 13.34 14.57
N GLU A 389 -10.34 13.72 13.92
CA GLU A 389 -8.97 13.29 14.25
C GLU A 389 -8.21 14.38 14.98
N THR A 390 -7.31 14.01 15.89
CA THR A 390 -6.48 14.93 16.66
C THR A 390 -5.07 14.92 16.13
N TYR A 391 -4.54 16.08 15.80
CA TYR A 391 -3.20 16.26 15.24
C TYR A 391 -2.23 16.84 16.28
N SER A 392 -0.92 16.70 16.01
CA SER A 392 0.14 17.24 16.87
C SER A 392 0.30 18.76 16.75
N SER A 393 -0.19 19.35 15.65
CA SER A 393 -0.26 20.80 15.45
C SER A 393 -1.07 21.47 16.56
N LYS A 394 -0.79 22.75 16.83
CA LYS A 394 -1.33 23.45 17.99
C LYS A 394 -2.23 24.59 17.60
N GLU A 395 -3.34 24.67 18.31
CA GLU A 395 -4.19 25.88 18.37
C GLU A 395 -3.49 27.01 19.14
N LYS A 396 -4.05 28.20 19.08
CA LYS A 396 -3.49 29.39 19.80
C LYS A 396 -3.40 29.20 21.31
N ASP A 397 -4.29 28.39 21.91
CA ASP A 397 -4.27 28.06 23.33
C ASP A 397 -3.27 26.96 23.69
N GLY A 398 -2.54 26.40 22.68
CA GLY A 398 -1.58 25.33 22.83
C GLY A 398 -2.19 23.91 22.85
N SER A 399 -3.51 23.78 22.72
CA SER A 399 -4.17 22.47 22.59
C SER A 399 -3.91 21.85 21.20
N PRO A 400 -4.04 20.52 21.03
CA PRO A 400 -3.93 19.90 19.72
C PRO A 400 -5.05 20.34 18.78
N VAL A 401 -4.73 20.49 17.49
CA VAL A 401 -5.69 20.77 16.43
C VAL A 401 -6.59 19.57 16.20
N LYS A 402 -7.86 19.83 15.92
CA LYS A 402 -8.86 18.81 15.60
C LYS A 402 -9.42 19.02 14.20
N LEU A 403 -9.23 18.02 13.36
CA LEU A 403 -9.63 18.04 11.95
C LEU A 403 -10.75 17.01 11.70
N ALA A 404 -11.86 17.46 11.12
CA ALA A 404 -12.94 16.58 10.72
C ALA A 404 -12.63 15.91 9.38
N VAL A 405 -12.89 14.60 9.30
CA VAL A 405 -12.76 13.85 8.05
C VAL A 405 -13.94 14.17 7.14
N MET A 406 -13.69 14.78 6.00
CA MET A 406 -14.72 15.09 5.02
C MET A 406 -15.19 13.82 4.29
N CYS A 407 -16.49 13.75 3.98
CA CYS A 407 -16.99 12.63 3.21
C CYS A 407 -16.70 12.85 1.71
N PRO A 408 -15.90 11.99 1.06
CA PRO A 408 -15.49 12.18 -0.32
C PRO A 408 -16.64 12.03 -1.34
N SER A 409 -17.78 11.46 -0.95
CA SER A 409 -18.96 11.36 -1.83
C SER A 409 -19.75 12.66 -1.95
N THR A 410 -19.50 13.65 -1.07
CA THR A 410 -20.29 14.87 -1.04
C THR A 410 -19.82 15.89 -2.05
N THR A 411 -20.77 16.50 -2.77
CA THR A 411 -20.49 17.52 -3.79
C THR A 411 -19.72 18.71 -3.21
N LEU A 412 -20.06 19.15 -1.98
CA LEU A 412 -19.34 20.28 -1.35
C LEU A 412 -17.85 20.02 -1.21
N TRP A 413 -17.47 18.81 -0.74
CA TRP A 413 -16.05 18.48 -0.56
C TRP A 413 -15.34 18.33 -1.91
N GLN A 414 -15.96 17.63 -2.85
CA GLN A 414 -15.41 17.49 -4.19
C GLN A 414 -15.20 18.85 -4.88
N ASP A 415 -16.17 19.74 -4.80
CA ASP A 415 -16.07 21.12 -5.37
C ASP A 415 -14.93 21.91 -4.72
N LYS A 416 -14.79 21.81 -3.38
CA LYS A 416 -13.72 22.49 -2.65
C LYS A 416 -12.32 22.02 -3.10
N VAL A 417 -12.10 20.72 -3.21
CA VAL A 417 -10.80 20.19 -3.67
C VAL A 417 -10.55 20.55 -5.13
N CYS A 418 -11.55 20.41 -6.02
CA CYS A 418 -11.43 20.83 -7.42
C CYS A 418 -11.08 22.33 -7.54
N GLU A 419 -11.74 23.22 -6.76
CA GLU A 419 -11.44 24.65 -6.73
C GLU A 419 -9.97 24.92 -6.38
N ILE A 420 -9.48 24.27 -5.32
CA ILE A 420 -8.09 24.46 -4.85
C ILE A 420 -7.10 24.01 -5.92
N VAL A 421 -7.28 22.82 -6.49
CA VAL A 421 -6.39 22.26 -7.51
C VAL A 421 -6.39 23.13 -8.77
N THR A 422 -7.56 23.58 -9.23
CA THR A 422 -7.67 24.47 -10.39
C THR A 422 -6.91 25.78 -10.16
N LYS A 423 -7.09 26.42 -9.01
CA LYS A 423 -6.36 27.65 -8.66
C LYS A 423 -4.83 27.44 -8.66
N LEU A 424 -4.35 26.28 -8.20
CA LEU A 424 -2.91 25.97 -8.22
C LEU A 424 -2.39 25.83 -9.65
N PHE A 425 -3.12 25.17 -10.54
CA PHE A 425 -2.73 25.08 -11.95
C PHE A 425 -2.80 26.43 -12.65
N ASP A 426 -3.80 27.28 -12.33
CA ASP A 426 -3.91 28.65 -12.87
C ASP A 426 -2.73 29.54 -12.45
N VAL A 427 -2.16 29.33 -11.27
CA VAL A 427 -0.92 29.99 -10.81
C VAL A 427 0.30 29.53 -11.60
N GLY A 428 0.26 28.34 -12.17
CA GLY A 428 1.34 27.76 -12.99
C GLY A 428 2.09 26.59 -12.37
N PHE A 429 1.64 26.03 -11.26
CA PHE A 429 2.26 24.82 -10.71
C PHE A 429 2.16 23.63 -11.68
N ASP A 430 3.17 22.78 -11.70
CA ASP A 430 3.32 21.69 -12.68
C ASP A 430 2.61 20.40 -12.26
N ALA A 431 2.45 20.18 -10.97
CA ALA A 431 1.70 19.08 -10.39
C ALA A 431 1.02 19.53 -9.10
N VAL A 432 0.12 18.72 -8.55
CA VAL A 432 -0.43 18.92 -7.21
C VAL A 432 -0.34 17.61 -6.43
N TYR A 433 0.25 17.68 -5.24
CA TYR A 433 0.25 16.59 -4.28
C TYR A 433 -0.95 16.74 -3.36
N ILE A 434 -1.84 15.75 -3.43
CA ILE A 434 -3.07 15.71 -2.62
C ILE A 434 -2.89 14.67 -1.52
N ASP A 435 -2.55 15.14 -0.34
CA ASP A 435 -2.24 14.33 0.83
C ASP A 435 -3.40 13.48 1.33
N GLN A 436 -3.10 12.36 1.98
CA GLN A 436 -4.00 11.45 2.70
C GLN A 436 -4.98 10.62 1.85
N ILE A 437 -5.13 10.84 0.56
CA ILE A 437 -6.09 10.03 -0.23
C ILE A 437 -5.71 8.55 -0.21
N ALA A 438 -4.45 8.22 -0.49
CA ALA A 438 -3.97 6.82 -0.50
C ALA A 438 -3.28 6.40 0.82
N ALA A 439 -3.07 7.32 1.75
CA ALA A 439 -2.40 7.03 3.01
C ALA A 439 -3.37 6.76 4.16
N ALA A 440 -4.47 7.52 4.24
CA ALA A 440 -5.37 7.44 5.36
C ALA A 440 -6.42 6.34 5.19
N GLU A 441 -6.80 5.71 6.29
CA GLU A 441 -7.86 4.70 6.31
C GLU A 441 -9.21 5.27 5.88
N ALA A 442 -9.96 4.46 5.15
CA ALA A 442 -11.38 4.69 4.91
C ALA A 442 -12.17 4.71 6.22
N LYS A 443 -13.10 5.64 6.33
CA LYS A 443 -13.99 5.75 7.51
C LYS A 443 -15.43 5.42 7.12
N PRO A 444 -16.05 4.41 7.74
CA PRO A 444 -17.48 4.15 7.54
C PRO A 444 -18.30 5.39 7.92
N CYS A 445 -19.09 5.89 6.98
CA CYS A 445 -19.96 7.04 7.20
C CYS A 445 -21.41 6.60 7.29
N THR A 446 -22.13 7.08 8.29
CA THR A 446 -23.51 6.68 8.55
C THR A 446 -24.54 7.79 8.32
N ASP A 447 -24.15 8.86 7.63
CA ASP A 447 -25.09 9.94 7.30
C ASP A 447 -26.04 9.50 6.16
N PRO A 448 -27.37 9.53 6.40
CA PRO A 448 -28.33 9.11 5.38
C PRO A 448 -28.54 10.14 4.24
N HIS A 449 -27.97 11.34 4.37
CA HIS A 449 -28.10 12.41 3.38
C HIS A 449 -26.88 12.47 2.42
N HIS A 450 -25.84 11.67 2.71
CA HIS A 450 -24.72 11.54 1.79
C HIS A 450 -25.05 10.56 0.68
N GLU A 451 -24.46 10.74 -0.48
CA GLU A 451 -24.76 9.97 -1.69
C GLU A 451 -24.08 8.57 -1.67
N HIS A 452 -24.27 7.82 -0.56
CA HIS A 452 -23.78 6.45 -0.39
C HIS A 452 -24.57 5.70 0.67
N SER A 453 -24.50 4.37 0.66
CA SER A 453 -25.05 3.52 1.73
C SER A 453 -24.34 3.76 3.06
N ALA A 454 -25.08 3.75 4.16
CA ALA A 454 -24.53 3.95 5.50
C ALA A 454 -23.55 2.82 5.89
N GLY A 455 -22.32 3.16 6.27
CA GLY A 455 -21.32 2.21 6.72
C GLY A 455 -20.17 2.00 5.73
N GLY A 456 -19.81 0.73 5.46
CA GLY A 456 -18.76 0.32 4.53
C GLY A 456 -19.22 0.14 3.10
N GLY A 457 -18.53 -0.71 2.35
CA GLY A 457 -18.76 -0.99 0.93
C GLY A 457 -17.78 -0.29 0.00
N GLU A 458 -18.12 -0.20 -1.28
CA GLU A 458 -17.26 0.32 -2.35
C GLU A 458 -17.18 1.85 -2.41
N TRP A 459 -18.13 2.54 -1.78
CA TRP A 459 -18.38 3.97 -1.97
C TRP A 459 -17.16 4.86 -1.69
N TRP A 460 -16.30 4.51 -0.74
CA TRP A 460 -15.15 5.34 -0.37
C TRP A 460 -14.14 5.47 -1.52
N CYS A 461 -13.68 4.35 -2.06
CA CYS A 461 -12.76 4.34 -3.20
C CYS A 461 -13.41 4.93 -4.45
N HIS A 462 -14.68 4.59 -4.70
CA HIS A 462 -15.45 5.14 -5.81
C HIS A 462 -15.56 6.66 -5.73
N ALA A 463 -15.86 7.22 -4.55
CA ALA A 463 -16.00 8.66 -4.34
C ALA A 463 -14.68 9.43 -4.59
N TYR A 464 -13.55 8.90 -4.10
CA TYR A 464 -12.25 9.50 -4.41
C TYR A 464 -11.87 9.37 -5.89
N ASN A 465 -12.15 8.24 -6.53
CA ASN A 465 -11.94 8.12 -7.97
C ASN A 465 -12.81 9.10 -8.75
N THR A 466 -14.07 9.31 -8.34
CA THR A 466 -14.94 10.34 -8.93
C THR A 466 -14.36 11.76 -8.78
N LEU A 467 -13.87 12.11 -7.59
CA LEU A 467 -13.20 13.40 -7.35
C LEU A 467 -11.97 13.55 -8.26
N LEU A 468 -11.11 12.55 -8.30
CA LEU A 468 -9.87 12.58 -9.09
C LEU A 468 -10.17 12.63 -10.60
N GLU A 469 -11.19 11.91 -11.07
CA GLU A 469 -11.67 11.99 -12.45
C GLU A 469 -12.19 13.38 -12.81
N ARG A 470 -12.96 14.04 -11.92
CA ARG A 470 -13.43 15.42 -12.13
C ARG A 470 -12.26 16.39 -12.32
N ILE A 471 -11.20 16.24 -11.51
CA ILE A 471 -9.99 17.05 -11.66
C ILE A 471 -9.28 16.74 -12.97
N SER A 472 -9.09 15.45 -13.29
CA SER A 472 -8.37 15.01 -14.48
C SER A 472 -9.02 15.47 -15.79
N ARG A 473 -10.34 15.61 -15.83
CA ARG A 473 -11.08 16.09 -17.03
C ARG A 473 -10.79 17.55 -17.37
N THR A 474 -10.36 18.35 -16.42
CA THR A 474 -10.08 19.80 -16.59
C THR A 474 -8.59 20.12 -16.47
N MET A 475 -7.79 19.16 -16.02
CA MET A 475 -6.35 19.29 -15.86
C MET A 475 -5.65 19.39 -17.23
N PRO A 476 -4.74 20.32 -17.45
CA PRO A 476 -3.92 20.36 -18.66
C PRO A 476 -3.05 19.08 -18.80
N ASP A 477 -2.79 18.64 -20.03
CA ASP A 477 -2.06 17.40 -20.34
C ASP A 477 -0.60 17.39 -19.82
N ASP A 478 -0.02 18.58 -19.58
CA ASP A 478 1.35 18.73 -19.06
C ASP A 478 1.39 18.82 -17.52
N ARG A 479 0.29 18.52 -16.84
CA ARG A 479 0.16 18.51 -15.39
C ARG A 479 -0.01 17.11 -14.82
N MET A 480 0.22 16.94 -13.53
CA MET A 480 0.12 15.64 -12.85
C MET A 480 -0.49 15.78 -11.44
N LEU A 481 -1.22 14.77 -11.02
CA LEU A 481 -1.65 14.58 -9.63
C LEU A 481 -0.82 13.50 -8.96
N THR A 482 -0.48 13.71 -7.70
CA THR A 482 0.21 12.74 -6.85
C THR A 482 -0.42 12.69 -5.47
N THR A 483 -0.05 11.70 -4.67
CA THR A 483 -0.53 11.57 -3.29
C THR A 483 0.51 10.91 -2.38
N GLU A 484 0.21 10.88 -1.09
CA GLU A 484 0.98 10.17 -0.09
C GLU A 484 0.74 8.65 -0.13
N CYS A 485 1.81 7.88 0.07
CA CYS A 485 1.81 6.42 0.10
C CYS A 485 1.32 5.78 -1.21
N SER A 486 1.18 4.45 -1.23
CA SER A 486 1.11 3.70 -2.48
C SER A 486 -0.13 2.80 -2.60
N ALA A 487 -1.25 3.16 -1.99
CA ALA A 487 -2.46 2.35 -2.16
C ALA A 487 -3.00 2.41 -3.59
N ASP A 488 -3.17 1.23 -4.19
CA ASP A 488 -3.39 1.04 -5.62
C ASP A 488 -4.75 1.49 -6.21
N PRO A 489 -5.87 1.64 -5.44
CA PRO A 489 -7.18 1.92 -6.06
C PRO A 489 -7.29 3.25 -6.82
N TYR A 490 -6.32 4.14 -6.64
CA TYR A 490 -6.37 5.51 -7.17
C TYR A 490 -5.41 5.75 -8.33
N MET A 491 -4.67 4.72 -8.76
CA MET A 491 -3.60 4.86 -9.76
C MET A 491 -4.10 5.29 -11.14
N LYS A 492 -5.37 5.08 -11.46
CA LYS A 492 -5.93 5.51 -12.74
C LYS A 492 -5.80 7.01 -12.97
N HIS A 493 -5.91 7.80 -11.89
CA HIS A 493 -5.89 9.27 -11.93
C HIS A 493 -4.63 9.88 -11.31
N LEU A 494 -3.96 9.16 -10.41
CA LEU A 494 -2.74 9.62 -9.77
C LEU A 494 -1.51 9.13 -10.54
N GLY A 495 -0.67 10.06 -11.02
CA GLY A 495 0.56 9.74 -11.76
C GLY A 495 1.70 9.25 -10.90
N GLY A 496 1.72 9.63 -9.63
CA GLY A 496 2.81 9.29 -8.72
C GLY A 496 2.40 9.15 -7.26
N TYR A 497 3.16 8.33 -6.55
CA TYR A 497 3.02 8.06 -5.13
C TYR A 497 4.31 8.40 -4.38
N LEU A 498 4.18 9.18 -3.29
CA LEU A 498 5.29 9.46 -2.39
C LEU A 498 5.59 8.24 -1.52
N SER A 499 6.70 7.57 -1.78
CA SER A 499 7.08 6.29 -1.17
C SER A 499 8.01 6.44 0.06
N TRP A 500 7.85 7.50 0.83
CA TRP A 500 8.71 7.84 1.95
C TRP A 500 8.70 6.84 3.11
N LEU A 501 7.70 5.95 3.19
CA LEU A 501 7.62 4.86 4.17
C LEU A 501 8.37 3.58 3.75
N TRP A 502 9.02 3.55 2.58
CA TRP A 502 9.77 2.40 2.10
C TRP A 502 11.19 2.39 2.71
N VAL A 503 11.26 2.29 4.03
CA VAL A 503 12.50 2.44 4.81
C VAL A 503 12.53 1.48 6.01
N LYS A 504 11.92 0.30 5.89
CA LYS A 504 11.84 -0.69 6.97
C LYS A 504 12.57 -1.98 6.62
N ASN A 505 12.92 -2.73 7.66
CA ASN A 505 13.45 -4.07 7.51
C ASN A 505 12.43 -5.02 6.88
N ASN A 506 12.89 -6.07 6.23
CA ASN A 506 12.07 -7.10 5.56
C ASN A 506 11.23 -6.61 4.38
N GLN A 507 11.47 -5.42 3.86
CA GLN A 507 10.79 -4.93 2.66
C GLN A 507 11.31 -5.63 1.40
N VAL A 508 10.37 -5.96 0.52
CA VAL A 508 10.63 -6.54 -0.80
C VAL A 508 9.94 -5.69 -1.88
N PRO A 509 10.52 -5.56 -3.08
CA PRO A 509 9.98 -4.66 -4.11
C PRO A 509 8.76 -5.24 -4.84
N ALA A 510 7.75 -5.72 -4.11
CA ALA A 510 6.55 -6.28 -4.73
C ALA A 510 5.74 -5.20 -5.46
N PHE A 511 5.57 -4.01 -4.87
CA PHE A 511 4.88 -2.90 -5.53
C PHE A 511 5.60 -2.46 -6.83
N PRO A 512 6.93 -2.24 -6.86
CA PRO A 512 7.65 -2.01 -8.11
C PRO A 512 7.50 -3.15 -9.13
N ALA A 513 7.55 -4.41 -8.70
CA ALA A 513 7.40 -5.56 -9.60
C ALA A 513 6.02 -5.61 -10.28
N ILE A 514 4.99 -5.11 -9.61
CA ILE A 514 3.62 -5.06 -10.13
C ILE A 514 3.35 -3.78 -10.94
N PHE A 515 3.85 -2.63 -10.49
CA PHE A 515 3.35 -1.32 -10.93
C PHE A 515 4.38 -0.39 -11.57
N SER A 516 5.66 -0.79 -11.74
CA SER A 516 6.71 0.10 -12.26
C SER A 516 6.41 0.75 -13.61
N ASP A 517 5.71 0.05 -14.50
CA ASP A 517 5.28 0.57 -15.80
C ASP A 517 3.91 1.29 -15.76
N LYS A 518 3.30 1.45 -14.58
CA LYS A 518 1.95 1.95 -14.37
C LYS A 518 1.87 3.23 -13.53
N VAL A 519 2.81 3.42 -12.60
CA VAL A 519 2.80 4.56 -11.68
C VAL A 519 4.23 4.92 -11.27
N ILE A 520 4.49 6.22 -11.05
CA ILE A 520 5.76 6.71 -10.54
C ILE A 520 5.78 6.53 -9.01
N SER A 521 6.82 5.88 -8.48
CA SER A 521 7.17 5.93 -7.07
C SER A 521 8.28 6.95 -6.87
N PHE A 522 8.14 7.86 -5.92
CA PHE A 522 9.13 8.90 -5.68
C PHE A 522 9.32 9.18 -4.20
N GLY A 523 10.51 9.64 -3.84
CA GLY A 523 10.82 10.20 -2.56
C GLY A 523 11.02 9.16 -1.45
N THR A 524 12.26 9.00 -1.01
CA THR A 524 12.61 8.25 0.20
C THR A 524 12.86 9.21 1.35
N ASP A 525 12.55 8.80 2.58
CA ASP A 525 12.67 9.67 3.75
C ASP A 525 14.11 9.87 4.21
N PHE A 526 14.78 10.90 3.68
CA PHE A 526 16.06 11.37 4.19
C PHE A 526 15.93 12.44 5.29
N ARG A 527 14.70 12.75 5.75
CA ARG A 527 14.46 13.80 6.77
C ARG A 527 14.94 13.42 8.15
N ALA A 528 15.02 12.13 8.42
CA ALA A 528 15.40 11.60 9.73
C ALA A 528 16.91 11.64 10.01
N LEU A 529 17.69 12.47 9.29
CA LEU A 529 19.06 12.81 9.64
C LEU A 529 19.07 13.81 10.82
N GLY A 530 18.75 13.34 12.02
CA GLY A 530 18.50 14.15 13.19
C GLY A 530 19.65 15.04 13.63
N LYS A 531 20.90 14.59 13.47
CA LYS A 531 22.14 15.40 13.67
C LYS A 531 22.14 16.74 12.94
N PHE A 532 21.32 16.85 11.93
CA PHE A 532 21.38 17.92 10.95
C PHE A 532 20.20 18.90 11.04
N GLY A 533 19.51 18.91 12.16
CA GLY A 533 18.59 20.00 12.52
C GLY A 533 17.17 19.84 11.99
N TYR A 534 16.79 18.68 11.50
CA TYR A 534 15.40 18.38 11.25
C TYR A 534 14.90 17.19 12.06
N ASN A 535 14.59 17.49 13.30
CA ASN A 535 13.79 16.62 14.12
C ASN A 535 12.54 17.43 14.49
N GLY A 536 11.54 17.35 13.61
CA GLY A 536 10.25 18.01 13.83
C GLY A 536 9.50 17.47 15.05
N TYR A 537 10.02 16.43 15.70
CA TYR A 537 9.37 15.73 16.79
C TYR A 537 10.18 15.69 18.10
N GLY A 538 11.36 16.34 18.15
CA GLY A 538 12.13 16.44 19.39
C GLY A 538 12.67 15.11 19.95
N LEU A 539 12.78 14.08 19.11
CA LEU A 539 13.27 12.77 19.49
C LEU A 539 14.79 12.69 19.28
N GLU A 540 15.52 12.24 20.29
CA GLU A 540 16.91 11.85 20.15
C GLU A 540 16.96 10.53 19.35
N GLY A 541 17.31 10.62 18.10
CA GLY A 541 17.46 9.45 17.25
C GLY A 541 17.77 9.90 15.86
N ASP A 542 18.99 9.67 15.48
CA ASP A 542 19.51 10.05 14.19
C ASP A 542 19.29 8.92 13.20
N LEU A 543 18.92 9.24 11.96
CA LEU A 543 19.34 8.40 10.88
C LEU A 543 20.86 8.38 10.95
N ASP A 544 21.42 7.24 11.29
CA ASP A 544 22.86 7.10 11.25
C ASP A 544 23.34 7.08 9.79
N GLU A 545 24.65 7.12 9.60
CA GLU A 545 25.26 7.14 8.29
C GLU A 545 24.89 5.89 7.44
N GLY A 546 24.58 4.76 8.10
CA GLY A 546 24.12 3.53 7.45
C GLY A 546 22.79 3.71 6.72
N GLY A 547 21.87 4.48 7.30
CA GLY A 547 20.58 4.76 6.69
C GLY A 547 20.70 5.55 5.39
N CYS A 548 21.58 6.53 5.31
CA CYS A 548 21.84 7.23 4.04
C CYS A 548 22.28 6.27 2.94
N ARG A 549 23.12 5.30 3.28
CA ARG A 549 23.66 4.33 2.32
C ARG A 549 22.61 3.31 1.87
N ILE A 550 21.87 2.71 2.83
CA ILE A 550 20.79 1.75 2.55
C ILE A 550 19.69 2.40 1.71
N PHE A 551 19.19 3.58 2.13
CA PHE A 551 18.05 4.20 1.46
C PHE A 551 18.40 4.71 0.06
N ALA A 552 19.62 5.17 -0.16
CA ALA A 552 20.08 5.51 -1.51
C ALA A 552 20.14 4.27 -2.42
N ALA A 553 20.71 3.15 -1.95
CA ALA A 553 20.76 1.90 -2.69
C ALA A 553 19.36 1.37 -3.00
N GLN A 554 18.48 1.27 -2.00
CA GLN A 554 17.12 0.77 -2.16
C GLN A 554 16.30 1.63 -3.12
N SER A 555 16.33 2.97 -2.97
CA SER A 555 15.60 3.88 -3.85
C SER A 555 16.03 3.70 -5.32
N PHE A 556 17.32 3.59 -5.57
CA PHE A 556 17.88 3.36 -6.90
C PHE A 556 17.44 2.00 -7.45
N LEU A 557 17.66 0.92 -6.71
CA LEU A 557 17.35 -0.43 -7.15
C LEU A 557 15.87 -0.68 -7.39
N PHE A 558 14.99 -0.07 -6.57
CA PHE A 558 13.54 -0.16 -6.73
C PHE A 558 12.99 0.77 -7.82
N GLY A 559 13.87 1.51 -8.53
CA GLY A 559 13.48 2.40 -9.62
C GLY A 559 12.76 3.68 -9.19
N GLN A 560 12.81 4.04 -7.91
CA GLN A 560 12.18 5.26 -7.41
C GLN A 560 12.85 6.51 -7.99
N GLN A 561 12.09 7.58 -8.17
CA GLN A 561 12.66 8.92 -8.33
C GLN A 561 13.21 9.35 -6.96
N MET A 562 14.51 9.60 -6.92
CA MET A 562 15.28 9.69 -5.68
C MET A 562 15.08 11.03 -4.96
N GLY A 563 15.49 11.10 -3.70
CA GLY A 563 15.50 12.32 -2.90
C GLY A 563 14.27 12.48 -2.03
N TRP A 564 13.56 13.62 -2.14
CA TRP A 564 12.58 14.16 -1.22
C TRP A 564 13.23 14.60 0.11
N MET A 565 14.38 15.24 -0.02
CA MET A 565 15.15 15.79 1.09
C MET A 565 15.16 17.32 1.05
N LEU A 566 15.35 17.93 2.21
CA LEU A 566 15.56 19.38 2.29
C LEU A 566 16.92 19.76 1.66
N PRO A 567 17.05 20.96 1.08
CA PRO A 567 18.32 21.42 0.49
C PRO A 567 19.51 21.36 1.46
N ASN A 568 19.30 21.73 2.71
CA ASN A 568 20.33 21.65 3.74
C ASN A 568 20.72 20.21 4.13
N VAL A 569 19.80 19.23 4.01
CA VAL A 569 20.11 17.82 4.19
C VAL A 569 21.01 17.32 3.06
N TYR A 570 20.75 17.74 1.82
CA TYR A 570 21.61 17.45 0.68
C TYR A 570 23.05 17.92 0.91
N ASP A 571 23.24 19.13 1.45
CA ASP A 571 24.57 19.71 1.66
C ASP A 571 25.43 18.96 2.69
N ILE A 572 24.81 18.33 3.65
CA ILE A 572 25.48 17.78 4.83
C ILE A 572 25.38 16.25 4.93
N MET A 573 24.65 15.61 3.98
CA MET A 573 24.49 14.16 4.03
C MET A 573 25.85 13.45 3.90
N PRO A 574 26.09 12.42 4.72
CA PRO A 574 27.25 11.57 4.56
C PRO A 574 27.24 10.85 3.21
N TYR A 575 28.41 10.60 2.65
CA TYR A 575 28.55 9.86 1.39
C TYR A 575 27.85 10.50 0.19
N HIS A 576 27.90 11.81 0.14
CA HIS A 576 27.27 12.64 -0.89
C HIS A 576 27.62 12.21 -2.33
N ASP A 577 28.89 11.89 -2.61
CA ASP A 577 29.34 11.45 -3.94
C ASP A 577 28.74 10.09 -4.35
N TYR A 578 28.57 9.18 -3.38
CA TYR A 578 27.88 7.90 -3.59
C TYR A 578 26.42 8.15 -3.97
N TYR A 579 25.71 9.00 -3.23
CA TYR A 579 24.33 9.36 -3.56
C TYR A 579 24.24 9.97 -4.97
N LYS A 580 25.10 10.94 -5.30
CA LYS A 580 25.14 11.58 -6.62
C LYS A 580 25.40 10.58 -7.75
N THR A 581 26.25 9.59 -7.51
CA THR A 581 26.54 8.52 -8.48
C THR A 581 25.27 7.74 -8.81
N LEU A 582 24.50 7.32 -7.81
CA LEU A 582 23.27 6.57 -8.02
C LEU A 582 22.19 7.41 -8.72
N VAL A 583 22.02 8.67 -8.33
CA VAL A 583 21.05 9.59 -8.97
C VAL A 583 21.40 9.83 -10.45
N ARG A 584 22.69 10.00 -10.79
CA ARG A 584 23.14 10.18 -12.18
C ARG A 584 23.00 8.91 -13.00
N GLU A 585 23.29 7.75 -12.41
CA GLU A 585 23.08 6.47 -13.10
C GLU A 585 21.59 6.25 -13.39
N ARG A 586 20.69 6.66 -12.49
CA ARG A 586 19.26 6.58 -12.73
C ARG A 586 18.83 7.27 -14.03
N GLU A 587 19.44 8.42 -14.38
CA GLU A 587 19.14 9.14 -15.62
C GLU A 587 19.46 8.31 -16.88
N THR A 588 20.44 7.41 -16.82
CA THR A 588 20.78 6.49 -17.92
C THR A 588 19.82 5.29 -18.03
N LEU A 589 18.95 5.08 -17.04
CA LEU A 589 18.09 3.91 -16.88
C LEU A 589 16.58 4.26 -16.98
N LEU A 590 16.24 5.47 -17.41
CA LEU A 590 14.86 5.95 -17.44
C LEU A 590 13.91 5.01 -18.21
N ASP A 591 14.35 4.42 -19.33
CA ASP A 591 13.54 3.48 -20.11
C ASP A 591 13.25 2.18 -19.35
N PHE A 592 14.16 1.75 -18.48
CA PHE A 592 13.93 0.59 -17.63
C PHE A 592 12.98 0.91 -16.48
N PHE A 593 13.13 2.06 -15.83
CA PHE A 593 12.36 2.42 -14.64
C PHE A 593 10.95 2.95 -14.94
N ASN A 594 10.77 3.63 -16.09
CA ASN A 594 9.49 4.24 -16.46
C ASN A 594 8.63 3.37 -17.40
N ALA A 595 9.28 2.47 -18.15
CA ALA A 595 8.66 1.65 -19.18
C ALA A 595 9.14 0.19 -19.14
N GLY A 596 9.59 -0.25 -17.99
CA GLY A 596 10.08 -1.60 -17.77
C GLY A 596 9.45 -2.27 -16.56
N ARG A 597 9.90 -3.49 -16.34
CA ARG A 597 9.44 -4.34 -15.23
C ARG A 597 10.60 -4.75 -14.36
N LEU A 598 10.44 -4.61 -13.06
CA LEU A 598 11.31 -5.26 -12.11
C LEU A 598 11.05 -6.77 -12.19
N LEU A 599 12.09 -7.55 -12.41
CA LEU A 599 12.05 -9.00 -12.50
C LEU A 599 12.38 -9.62 -11.13
N ARG A 600 12.33 -10.97 -11.04
CA ARG A 600 12.81 -11.67 -9.86
C ARG A 600 14.26 -11.26 -9.56
N PRO A 601 14.55 -10.79 -8.34
CA PRO A 601 15.91 -10.46 -7.94
C PRO A 601 16.82 -11.69 -7.98
N PRO A 602 18.12 -11.53 -8.28
CA PRO A 602 19.07 -12.61 -8.18
C PRO A 602 19.30 -12.99 -6.73
N VAL A 603 19.75 -14.20 -6.48
CA VAL A 603 20.24 -14.58 -5.16
C VAL A 603 21.66 -14.04 -5.00
N VAL A 604 21.86 -13.19 -3.99
CA VAL A 604 23.15 -12.55 -3.70
C VAL A 604 23.61 -12.97 -2.29
N SER A 605 24.89 -13.29 -2.17
CA SER A 605 25.61 -13.42 -0.90
C SER A 605 26.93 -12.69 -0.99
N ASP A 606 27.39 -12.10 0.11
CA ASP A 606 28.68 -11.42 0.21
C ASP A 606 29.36 -11.72 1.54
N ASP A 607 30.65 -11.40 1.65
CA ASP A 607 31.48 -11.63 2.82
C ASP A 607 31.76 -10.36 3.64
N ALA A 608 31.18 -9.23 3.21
CA ALA A 608 31.32 -7.97 3.93
C ALA A 608 30.35 -7.89 5.12
N PRO A 609 30.65 -7.05 6.11
CA PRO A 609 29.71 -6.75 7.18
C PRO A 609 28.42 -6.15 6.65
N LYS A 610 27.29 -6.58 7.18
CA LYS A 610 25.99 -6.00 6.84
C LYS A 610 25.96 -4.50 7.13
N THR A 611 25.27 -3.76 6.27
CA THR A 611 25.02 -2.35 6.53
C THR A 611 23.84 -2.24 7.48
N VAL A 612 24.02 -1.49 8.55
CA VAL A 612 23.01 -1.30 9.61
C VAL A 612 22.63 0.16 9.74
N CYS A 613 21.38 0.40 10.07
CA CYS A 613 20.82 1.70 10.33
C CYS A 613 19.90 1.65 11.55
N ASN A 614 20.06 2.62 12.44
CA ASN A 614 19.06 2.92 13.45
C ASN A 614 18.49 4.29 13.13
N TYR A 615 17.17 4.39 12.95
CA TYR A 615 16.54 5.69 12.85
C TYR A 615 15.29 5.76 13.71
N CYS A 616 15.03 6.93 14.27
CA CYS A 616 13.87 7.18 15.09
C CYS A 616 12.83 7.98 14.31
N ARG A 617 11.60 7.49 14.33
CA ARG A 617 10.47 8.19 13.75
C ARG A 617 9.23 7.99 14.61
N GLU A 618 8.50 9.08 14.88
CA GLU A 618 7.20 9.05 15.59
C GLU A 618 7.26 8.23 16.89
N ALA A 619 8.32 8.40 17.69
CA ALA A 619 8.61 7.65 18.92
C ALA A 619 8.94 6.14 18.73
N TYR A 620 9.14 5.69 17.49
CA TYR A 620 9.59 4.32 17.21
C TYR A 620 11.04 4.31 16.73
N ASN A 621 11.85 3.47 17.33
CA ASN A 621 13.18 3.14 16.82
C ASN A 621 13.03 2.05 15.77
N HIS A 622 13.52 2.32 14.56
CA HIS A 622 13.60 1.34 13.50
C HIS A 622 15.05 0.90 13.35
N TYR A 623 15.26 -0.41 13.48
CA TYR A 623 16.51 -1.05 13.13
C TYR A 623 16.38 -1.68 11.76
N VAL A 624 17.25 -1.32 10.83
CA VAL A 624 17.31 -1.88 9.48
C VAL A 624 18.69 -2.50 9.29
N GLU A 625 18.73 -3.72 8.82
CA GLU A 625 19.94 -4.46 8.55
C GLU A 625 19.86 -5.10 7.16
N GLU A 626 20.77 -4.71 6.26
CA GLU A 626 20.84 -5.18 4.89
C GLU A 626 22.19 -5.82 4.58
N ASN A 627 22.21 -6.76 3.62
CA ASN A 627 23.47 -7.25 3.06
C ASN A 627 24.26 -6.08 2.48
N ALA A 628 25.59 -6.16 2.52
CA ALA A 628 26.45 -5.13 1.97
C ALA A 628 26.16 -4.90 0.46
N VAL A 629 25.96 -6.00 -0.26
CA VAL A 629 25.60 -5.97 -1.68
C VAL A 629 24.14 -6.37 -1.86
N THR A 630 23.39 -5.45 -2.47
CA THR A 630 21.99 -5.66 -2.89
C THR A 630 21.89 -5.54 -4.42
N SER A 631 20.92 -6.21 -5.03
CA SER A 631 20.82 -6.28 -6.50
C SER A 631 19.41 -6.51 -6.98
N GLU A 632 19.08 -5.89 -8.10
CA GLU A 632 17.80 -6.06 -8.82
C GLU A 632 18.03 -6.26 -10.31
N ILE A 633 17.05 -6.87 -10.97
CA ILE A 633 17.04 -7.04 -12.43
C ILE A 633 15.84 -6.32 -13.01
N TRP A 634 16.07 -5.53 -14.03
CA TRP A 634 15.03 -4.82 -14.77
C TRP A 634 14.98 -5.29 -16.21
N ARG A 635 13.77 -5.30 -16.79
CA ARG A 635 13.53 -5.58 -18.21
C ARG A 635 12.79 -4.41 -18.83
N ARG A 636 13.31 -3.86 -19.92
CA ARG A 636 12.61 -2.87 -20.73
C ARG A 636 11.52 -3.55 -21.57
N ASN A 637 10.30 -2.97 -21.58
CA ASN A 637 9.16 -3.61 -22.25
C ASN A 637 9.23 -3.54 -23.78
N SER A 638 9.81 -2.47 -24.34
CA SER A 638 9.81 -2.20 -25.79
C SER A 638 10.61 -3.23 -26.62
N ASP A 639 11.71 -3.75 -26.09
CA ASP A 639 12.61 -4.67 -26.80
C ASP A 639 13.05 -5.90 -25.99
N GLY A 640 12.65 -5.95 -24.71
CA GLY A 640 13.00 -7.05 -23.82
C GLY A 640 14.44 -7.03 -23.27
N ALA A 641 15.22 -6.00 -23.57
CA ALA A 641 16.57 -5.81 -23.00
C ALA A 641 16.51 -5.82 -21.47
N LYS A 642 17.52 -6.40 -20.87
CA LYS A 642 17.60 -6.53 -19.42
C LYS A 642 18.84 -5.87 -18.86
N VAL A 643 18.77 -5.43 -17.62
CA VAL A 643 19.90 -4.89 -16.87
C VAL A 643 19.88 -5.48 -15.45
N LEU A 644 21.02 -5.99 -15.02
CA LEU A 644 21.29 -6.29 -13.61
C LEU A 644 22.00 -5.10 -13.00
N LEU A 645 21.49 -4.61 -11.89
CA LEU A 645 22.05 -3.53 -11.09
C LEU A 645 22.43 -4.10 -9.73
N ALA A 646 23.63 -3.82 -9.27
CA ALA A 646 24.10 -4.18 -7.94
C ALA A 646 24.76 -2.98 -7.26
N VAL A 647 24.55 -2.84 -5.95
CA VAL A 647 25.08 -1.75 -5.14
C VAL A 647 25.75 -2.31 -3.89
N ASN A 648 27.00 -1.94 -3.65
CA ASN A 648 27.65 -2.15 -2.35
C ASN A 648 27.43 -0.91 -1.47
N SER A 649 26.55 -1.01 -0.50
CA SER A 649 26.22 0.07 0.44
C SER A 649 27.17 0.10 1.66
N SER A 650 28.09 -0.85 1.80
CA SER A 650 29.03 -0.93 2.92
C SER A 650 30.24 -0.03 2.73
N LEU A 651 31.01 0.17 3.81
CA LEU A 651 32.28 0.90 3.82
C LEU A 651 33.50 0.00 3.56
N GLU A 652 33.25 -1.27 3.24
CA GLU A 652 34.28 -2.26 2.99
C GLU A 652 34.13 -2.83 1.58
N GLU A 653 35.25 -3.33 1.03
CA GLU A 653 35.22 -4.13 -0.18
C GLU A 653 34.43 -5.41 0.10
N ALA A 654 33.55 -5.79 -0.83
CA ALA A 654 32.69 -6.96 -0.73
C ALA A 654 32.98 -7.94 -1.87
N HIS A 655 33.24 -9.18 -1.54
CA HIS A 655 33.27 -10.26 -2.52
C HIS A 655 31.88 -10.89 -2.58
N ALA A 656 31.15 -10.55 -3.63
CA ALA A 656 29.77 -10.95 -3.83
C ALA A 656 29.64 -12.11 -4.82
N LYS A 657 28.74 -13.05 -4.50
CA LYS A 657 28.37 -14.18 -5.36
C LYS A 657 26.91 -14.01 -5.77
N PHE A 658 26.70 -14.07 -7.08
CA PHE A 658 25.38 -13.95 -7.69
C PHE A 658 24.98 -15.29 -8.30
N SER A 659 23.74 -15.68 -8.12
CA SER A 659 23.13 -16.84 -8.76
C SER A 659 21.68 -16.58 -9.15
N GLU A 660 21.09 -17.47 -9.94
CA GLU A 660 19.72 -17.32 -10.48
C GLU A 660 19.50 -15.99 -11.25
N THR A 661 20.56 -15.41 -11.85
CA THR A 661 20.50 -14.11 -12.52
C THR A 661 19.76 -14.14 -13.86
N GLY A 662 19.61 -15.31 -14.48
CA GLY A 662 19.08 -15.46 -15.82
C GLY A 662 19.93 -14.80 -16.91
N ILE A 663 21.16 -14.39 -16.59
CA ILE A 663 22.14 -13.85 -17.57
C ILE A 663 22.73 -15.01 -18.37
N PRO A 664 22.77 -14.95 -19.72
CA PRO A 664 23.40 -16.00 -20.53
C PRO A 664 24.90 -16.15 -20.23
N ASP A 665 25.43 -17.34 -20.52
CA ASP A 665 26.87 -17.59 -20.40
C ASP A 665 27.65 -16.63 -21.30
N GLY A 666 28.66 -15.98 -20.74
CA GLY A 666 29.43 -14.97 -21.46
C GLY A 666 30.39 -14.17 -20.58
N ILE A 667 30.96 -13.14 -21.14
CA ILE A 667 31.79 -12.16 -20.42
C ILE A 667 31.14 -10.80 -20.55
N TYR A 668 30.77 -10.21 -19.39
CA TYR A 668 30.09 -8.93 -19.27
C TYR A 668 30.89 -8.01 -18.36
N ASN A 669 31.31 -6.86 -18.85
CA ASN A 669 32.09 -5.88 -18.07
C ASN A 669 33.25 -6.49 -17.28
N GLY A 670 33.96 -7.48 -17.89
CA GLY A 670 35.07 -8.18 -17.26
C GLY A 670 34.71 -9.34 -16.33
N VAL A 671 33.46 -9.61 -16.14
CA VAL A 671 32.95 -10.71 -15.30
C VAL A 671 32.52 -11.88 -16.18
N THR A 672 32.92 -13.08 -15.83
CA THR A 672 32.50 -14.32 -16.52
C THR A 672 31.26 -14.91 -15.86
N VAL A 673 30.17 -14.98 -16.62
CA VAL A 673 28.91 -15.63 -16.20
C VAL A 673 28.87 -17.05 -16.72
N ARG A 674 28.51 -18.02 -15.85
CA ARG A 674 28.27 -19.43 -16.19
C ARG A 674 27.02 -19.94 -15.48
N ASN A 675 26.10 -20.53 -16.23
CA ASN A 675 24.82 -21.06 -15.70
C ASN A 675 24.04 -20.00 -14.88
N GLY A 676 24.05 -18.75 -15.31
CA GLY A 676 23.39 -17.66 -14.58
C GLY A 676 24.04 -17.29 -13.24
N ALA A 677 25.31 -17.68 -13.02
CA ALA A 677 26.05 -17.35 -11.80
C ALA A 677 27.39 -16.68 -12.11
N PHE A 678 27.83 -15.79 -11.23
CA PHE A 678 29.14 -15.13 -11.29
C PHE A 678 29.58 -14.62 -9.91
N GLU A 679 30.84 -14.27 -9.79
CA GLU A 679 31.43 -13.64 -8.62
C GLU A 679 32.04 -12.28 -9.00
N LEU A 680 31.93 -11.32 -8.11
CA LEU A 680 32.40 -9.94 -8.32
C LEU A 680 32.90 -9.35 -7.02
N THR A 681 34.07 -8.71 -7.08
CA THR A 681 34.57 -7.90 -5.96
C THR A 681 34.14 -6.44 -6.20
N MET A 682 33.32 -5.92 -5.29
CA MET A 682 32.79 -4.55 -5.34
C MET A 682 33.51 -3.66 -4.33
N GLN A 683 33.96 -2.49 -4.80
CA GLN A 683 34.53 -1.50 -3.92
C GLN A 683 33.51 -0.92 -2.96
N PRO A 684 33.90 -0.33 -1.82
CA PRO A 684 33.00 0.40 -0.93
C PRO A 684 32.18 1.45 -1.68
N LEU A 685 30.91 1.60 -1.35
CA LEU A 685 30.02 2.65 -1.88
C LEU A 685 30.03 2.71 -3.43
N SER A 686 30.00 1.55 -4.07
CA SER A 686 30.04 1.44 -5.52
C SER A 686 28.79 0.76 -6.08
N MET A 687 28.59 0.93 -7.37
CA MET A 687 27.58 0.19 -8.12
C MET A 687 28.22 -0.61 -9.27
N PHE A 688 27.51 -1.62 -9.71
CA PHE A 688 27.87 -2.45 -10.87
C PHE A 688 26.64 -2.69 -11.74
N ARG A 689 26.86 -2.77 -13.06
CA ARG A 689 25.79 -2.94 -14.05
C ARG A 689 26.19 -3.97 -15.09
N ILE A 690 25.26 -4.86 -15.45
CA ILE A 690 25.36 -5.75 -16.63
C ILE A 690 24.12 -5.55 -17.49
N ASP A 691 24.30 -5.15 -18.73
CA ASP A 691 23.27 -5.12 -19.78
C ASP A 691 23.30 -6.45 -20.55
N PHE A 692 22.12 -7.10 -20.78
CA PHE A 692 22.03 -8.42 -21.43
C PHE A 692 20.68 -8.68 -22.10
#